data_1472693833efe903c57397885c40d314
#
_entry.id   1472693833efe903c57397885c40d314
#
_cell.length_a   1.000
_cell.length_b   1.000
_cell.length_c   1.000
_cell.angle_alpha   90.00
_cell.angle_beta   90.00
_cell.angle_gamma   90.00
#
_symmetry.space_group_name_H-M   'P 1'
#
loop_
_entity.id
_entity.type
_entity.pdbx_description
1 polymer ?
#
loop_
_entity_poly.entity_id
_entity_poly.type
_entity_poly.pdbx_seq_one_letter_code
_entity_poly.pdbx_strand_id
1 'polypeptide(L)'
;KFFEGFDYSITNSLGSVKFTESSVAQLIEAYRRYAHLKSLTNPVRTRRDHDVVLEIDKFGLTDKDLSQKFSAGKEINLEDKTLKEIIEKLNKIYLGPIGFEYVNIRNIEEVKWIKDWVEEKWYSQNLNIEKKKSILTKLNEAVVFENFLHTKYIGQKRFSLEGGENTITFLNEIVKSACKGDVKEVIIGMAHRGRLNVLTSILQKTYDEVFNEFEGNMDPDKIFGDGDVKYHLGYNSYINEDEKSIYVKLIPNPSHLESVNPVVMGYARAQIDEEYNGNFNSTIPILIHGDAAIAGQGIVYETIQMSKLKGYNVGGVIHFIINNQIGFTTDYDDARSSIYCTDLAKIIDSPVLHVNGDDPEAVYYASQFALEYRQKFKKDVFIDLLCYRRHGHNESDEPKFTQPNLYNLISKHPSPRDVYFKKITEVDDKIDKGLSDKLNKEFRSLLQERLNEVKQKPLPYKPQKKDEEWSFLRTSSAEDFISSPDTKIDNKTINQIGKSLITLPEGFKPLKQITRLLKDRENNFFETKYLNWADAELLAYGSLLLDNKNVRISGQDVIRGTFSHRHAKLFDANNNIPYSPLNNLSKNQANFNIFNSLLSEFGVLGFEYGYSMASPNTLVVWEAQFGDFSNGAQVIIDQFISSAETKWEKMNGLLVLLPHGYEGQGPEHSSARPHRLLSLCSEDNMVVANLTTPANLFHMIRRQLTWDFRKPCFLLSPKSLLRHPSVISQFDDFTKSNFKEVIDDKVKSKNKIKKIILCTGKFYYDLI
;
A
#
# COMPACT_ATOMS: atom_id res chain seq x y z
N LYS A 1 -44.49 -14.65 0.36
CA LYS A 1 -45.66 -13.92 -0.22
C LYS A 1 -45.36 -13.29 -1.59
N PHE A 2 -44.18 -12.68 -1.81
CA PHE A 2 -43.81 -12.15 -3.14
C PHE A 2 -43.54 -13.29 -4.15
N PHE A 3 -42.95 -14.37 -3.73
CA PHE A 3 -42.68 -15.56 -4.56
C PHE A 3 -43.95 -16.41 -4.75
N GLU A 4 -44.85 -16.50 -3.78
CA GLU A 4 -46.12 -17.18 -3.89
C GLU A 4 -47.07 -16.53 -4.94
N GLY A 5 -46.99 -15.20 -5.11
CA GLY A 5 -47.73 -14.48 -6.15
C GLY A 5 -47.19 -14.73 -7.56
N PHE A 6 -45.90 -15.05 -7.70
CA PHE A 6 -45.28 -15.41 -8.98
C PHE A 6 -45.68 -16.81 -9.43
N ASP A 7 -45.69 -17.78 -8.49
CA ASP A 7 -46.14 -19.15 -8.78
C ASP A 7 -47.60 -19.22 -9.20
N TYR A 8 -48.49 -18.39 -8.62
CA TYR A 8 -49.93 -18.36 -8.96
C TYR A 8 -50.23 -17.80 -10.36
N SER A 9 -49.41 -16.90 -10.88
CA SER A 9 -49.60 -16.32 -12.21
C SER A 9 -49.06 -17.22 -13.34
N ILE A 10 -48.10 -18.07 -13.04
CA ILE A 10 -47.42 -18.95 -13.99
C ILE A 10 -48.23 -20.24 -14.26
N THR A 11 -48.98 -20.72 -13.27
CA THR A 11 -49.80 -21.94 -13.42
C THR A 11 -50.99 -21.82 -14.34
N ASN A 12 -51.43 -20.60 -14.71
CA ASN A 12 -52.73 -20.45 -15.42
C ASN A 12 -52.64 -19.86 -16.84
N SER A 13 -51.49 -19.54 -17.44
CA SER A 13 -51.50 -18.88 -18.77
C SER A 13 -50.34 -19.06 -19.73
N LEU A 14 -49.32 -19.85 -19.46
CA LEU A 14 -48.17 -20.00 -20.37
C LEU A 14 -47.71 -21.45 -20.46
N GLY A 15 -47.74 -22.01 -21.67
CA GLY A 15 -47.33 -23.40 -21.95
C GLY A 15 -45.90 -23.73 -21.48
N SER A 16 -45.63 -24.98 -21.24
CA SER A 16 -44.39 -25.59 -20.68
C SER A 16 -43.06 -25.06 -21.23
N VAL A 17 -43.07 -24.49 -22.43
CA VAL A 17 -41.86 -23.98 -23.12
C VAL A 17 -41.28 -22.71 -22.47
N LYS A 18 -42.11 -21.82 -21.91
CA LYS A 18 -41.60 -20.60 -21.28
C LYS A 18 -41.00 -20.82 -19.89
N PHE A 19 -41.43 -21.85 -19.19
CA PHE A 19 -40.94 -22.20 -17.88
C PHE A 19 -39.46 -22.74 -17.96
N THR A 20 -39.20 -23.55 -18.96
CA THR A 20 -37.88 -24.12 -19.21
C THR A 20 -36.83 -23.08 -19.65
N GLU A 21 -37.17 -22.05 -20.39
CA GLU A 21 -36.26 -20.94 -20.73
C GLU A 21 -35.82 -20.18 -19.47
N SER A 22 -36.75 -19.86 -18.57
CA SER A 22 -36.41 -19.21 -17.28
C SER A 22 -35.52 -20.10 -16.40
N SER A 23 -35.73 -21.41 -16.42
CA SER A 23 -34.89 -22.39 -15.70
C SER A 23 -33.46 -22.41 -16.19
N VAL A 24 -33.24 -22.33 -17.52
CA VAL A 24 -31.90 -22.26 -18.11
C VAL A 24 -31.21 -20.94 -17.77
N ALA A 25 -31.94 -19.82 -17.80
CA ALA A 25 -31.40 -18.53 -17.37
C ALA A 25 -31.00 -18.55 -15.88
N GLN A 26 -31.80 -19.15 -15.00
CA GLN A 26 -31.49 -19.34 -13.60
C GLN A 26 -30.25 -20.22 -13.39
N LEU A 27 -30.08 -21.28 -14.18
CA LEU A 27 -28.89 -22.13 -14.16
C LEU A 27 -27.64 -21.33 -14.55
N ILE A 28 -27.70 -20.51 -15.61
CA ILE A 28 -26.59 -19.63 -16.03
C ILE A 28 -26.20 -18.68 -14.88
N GLU A 29 -27.19 -18.02 -14.25
CA GLU A 29 -26.93 -17.13 -13.13
C GLU A 29 -26.39 -17.88 -11.89
N ALA A 30 -26.78 -19.12 -11.65
CA ALA A 30 -26.23 -19.95 -10.58
C ALA A 30 -24.74 -20.24 -10.82
N TYR A 31 -24.34 -20.54 -12.07
CA TYR A 31 -22.92 -20.70 -12.43
C TYR A 31 -22.13 -19.42 -12.19
N ARG A 32 -22.63 -18.27 -12.64
CA ARG A 32 -21.98 -16.96 -12.41
C ARG A 32 -21.79 -16.66 -10.94
N ARG A 33 -22.77 -17.02 -10.11
CA ARG A 33 -22.81 -16.70 -8.69
C ARG A 33 -22.06 -17.66 -7.78
N TYR A 34 -22.09 -18.96 -8.10
CA TYR A 34 -21.69 -19.99 -7.15
C TYR A 34 -20.61 -20.96 -7.66
N ALA A 35 -20.37 -21.02 -8.96
CA ALA A 35 -19.44 -22.02 -9.52
C ALA A 35 -17.99 -21.85 -9.03
N HIS A 36 -17.59 -20.62 -8.60
CA HIS A 36 -16.30 -20.41 -7.97
C HIS A 36 -16.08 -21.28 -6.74
N LEU A 37 -17.14 -21.75 -6.08
CA LEU A 37 -17.10 -22.67 -4.95
C LEU A 37 -16.80 -24.13 -5.37
N LYS A 38 -17.00 -24.49 -6.64
CA LYS A 38 -16.73 -25.84 -7.22
C LYS A 38 -15.59 -25.87 -8.25
N SER A 39 -15.02 -24.72 -8.61
CA SER A 39 -13.92 -24.61 -9.59
C SER A 39 -12.65 -25.34 -9.15
N LEU A 40 -11.84 -25.83 -10.09
CA LEU A 40 -10.65 -26.67 -9.87
C LEU A 40 -9.42 -25.81 -9.48
N THR A 41 -9.53 -25.06 -8.42
CA THR A 41 -8.52 -24.06 -8.01
C THR A 41 -7.49 -24.58 -7.00
N ASN A 42 -7.73 -25.71 -6.31
CA ASN A 42 -6.79 -26.21 -5.31
C ASN A 42 -5.85 -27.27 -5.89
N PRO A 43 -4.52 -27.07 -5.90
CA PRO A 43 -3.58 -28.01 -6.50
C PRO A 43 -3.33 -29.29 -5.67
N VAL A 44 -3.52 -29.23 -4.34
CA VAL A 44 -3.08 -30.30 -3.44
C VAL A 44 -4.20 -30.86 -2.58
N ARG A 45 -5.00 -30.01 -1.98
CA ARG A 45 -6.09 -30.46 -1.09
C ARG A 45 -7.35 -30.78 -1.87
N THR A 46 -8.07 -31.80 -1.48
CA THR A 46 -9.47 -31.95 -1.86
C THR A 46 -10.25 -30.76 -1.33
N ARG A 47 -10.96 -30.09 -2.23
CA ARG A 47 -11.77 -28.93 -1.85
C ARG A 47 -12.89 -29.34 -0.90
N ARG A 48 -13.25 -28.45 0.04
CA ARG A 48 -14.47 -28.62 0.84
C ARG A 48 -15.70 -28.67 -0.07
N ASP A 49 -16.60 -29.58 0.18
CA ASP A 49 -17.91 -29.55 -0.44
C ASP A 49 -18.73 -28.42 0.22
N HIS A 50 -18.96 -27.39 -0.58
CA HIS A 50 -19.92 -26.36 -0.23
C HIS A 50 -21.22 -26.78 -0.92
N ASP A 51 -22.29 -26.99 -0.20
CA ASP A 51 -23.62 -27.38 -0.71
C ASP A 51 -24.11 -26.43 -1.82
N VAL A 52 -23.37 -26.39 -2.94
CA VAL A 52 -23.64 -25.52 -4.08
C VAL A 52 -24.43 -26.31 -5.11
N VAL A 53 -25.60 -25.80 -5.41
CA VAL A 53 -26.55 -26.42 -6.33
C VAL A 53 -26.31 -25.92 -7.76
N LEU A 54 -25.74 -26.79 -8.60
CA LEU A 54 -25.55 -26.57 -10.05
C LEU A 54 -26.19 -27.71 -10.86
N GLU A 55 -26.83 -28.68 -10.21
CA GLU A 55 -27.48 -29.82 -10.82
C GLU A 55 -28.80 -29.35 -11.49
N ILE A 56 -29.04 -29.82 -12.71
CA ILE A 56 -30.17 -29.37 -13.55
C ILE A 56 -31.55 -29.65 -12.93
N ASP A 57 -31.70 -30.74 -12.17
CA ASP A 57 -32.94 -31.11 -11.49
C ASP A 57 -33.41 -30.07 -10.46
N LYS A 58 -32.47 -29.33 -9.86
CA LYS A 58 -32.77 -28.23 -8.92
C LYS A 58 -33.37 -27.01 -9.58
N PHE A 59 -33.22 -26.89 -10.90
CA PHE A 59 -33.83 -25.85 -11.73
C PHE A 59 -35.08 -26.35 -12.46
N GLY A 60 -35.57 -27.53 -12.14
CA GLY A 60 -36.74 -28.14 -12.79
C GLY A 60 -36.46 -28.64 -14.19
N LEU A 61 -35.17 -28.81 -14.56
CA LEU A 61 -34.71 -29.38 -15.83
C LEU A 61 -34.45 -30.89 -15.65
N THR A 62 -34.50 -31.65 -16.75
CA THR A 62 -34.34 -33.10 -16.75
C THR A 62 -33.36 -33.52 -17.84
N ASP A 63 -32.89 -34.77 -17.82
CA ASP A 63 -32.05 -35.32 -18.88
C ASP A 63 -32.68 -35.26 -20.29
N LYS A 64 -34.01 -35.22 -20.36
CA LYS A 64 -34.73 -35.07 -21.64
C LYS A 64 -34.55 -33.66 -22.25
N ASP A 65 -34.28 -32.67 -21.40
CA ASP A 65 -34.07 -31.29 -21.85
C ASP A 65 -32.64 -31.05 -22.37
N LEU A 66 -31.68 -31.95 -22.08
CA LEU A 66 -30.28 -31.84 -22.54
C LEU A 66 -30.14 -31.68 -24.05
N SER A 67 -31.03 -32.31 -24.83
CA SER A 67 -31.02 -32.24 -26.30
C SER A 67 -31.88 -31.09 -26.88
N GLN A 68 -32.65 -30.41 -26.03
CA GLN A 68 -33.48 -29.27 -26.45
C GLN A 68 -32.64 -28.02 -26.60
N LYS A 69 -33.03 -27.14 -27.55
CA LYS A 69 -32.40 -25.85 -27.79
C LYS A 69 -33.10 -24.76 -26.98
N PHE A 70 -32.30 -23.87 -26.41
CA PHE A 70 -32.78 -22.78 -25.59
C PHE A 70 -32.26 -21.42 -26.04
N SER A 71 -33.13 -20.42 -26.08
CA SER A 71 -32.75 -19.05 -26.41
C SER A 71 -31.98 -18.35 -25.28
N ALA A 72 -32.12 -18.83 -24.04
CA ALA A 72 -31.34 -18.34 -22.87
C ALA A 72 -29.82 -18.47 -23.05
N GLY A 73 -29.35 -19.39 -23.92
CA GLY A 73 -27.95 -19.49 -24.30
C GLY A 73 -27.35 -18.20 -24.88
N LYS A 74 -28.16 -17.27 -25.38
CA LYS A 74 -27.71 -15.93 -25.83
C LYS A 74 -26.98 -15.16 -24.75
N GLU A 75 -27.34 -15.35 -23.49
CA GLU A 75 -26.68 -14.68 -22.35
C GLU A 75 -25.21 -15.01 -22.20
N ILE A 76 -24.78 -16.14 -22.78
CA ILE A 76 -23.38 -16.58 -22.80
C ILE A 76 -22.85 -16.72 -24.24
N ASN A 77 -23.39 -15.97 -25.19
CA ASN A 77 -23.00 -15.98 -26.60
C ASN A 77 -23.12 -17.39 -27.26
N LEU A 78 -24.20 -18.10 -26.94
CA LEU A 78 -24.59 -19.38 -27.55
C LEU A 78 -26.04 -19.31 -28.07
N GLU A 79 -26.21 -18.82 -29.29
CA GLU A 79 -27.52 -18.73 -29.90
C GLU A 79 -28.02 -20.09 -30.43
N ASP A 80 -29.27 -20.46 -30.12
CA ASP A 80 -29.92 -21.70 -30.56
C ASP A 80 -29.13 -23.01 -30.30
N LYS A 81 -28.48 -23.08 -29.14
CA LYS A 81 -27.72 -24.24 -28.71
C LYS A 81 -28.51 -25.10 -27.72
N THR A 82 -28.16 -26.39 -27.68
CA THR A 82 -28.76 -27.34 -26.74
C THR A 82 -28.35 -27.04 -25.30
N LEU A 83 -29.17 -27.44 -24.33
CA LEU A 83 -28.82 -27.33 -22.90
C LEU A 83 -27.49 -28.02 -22.60
N LYS A 84 -27.18 -29.15 -23.25
CA LYS A 84 -25.90 -29.81 -23.09
C LYS A 84 -24.73 -28.91 -23.49
N GLU A 85 -24.80 -28.25 -24.67
CA GLU A 85 -23.76 -27.31 -25.13
C GLU A 85 -23.62 -26.09 -24.22
N ILE A 86 -24.75 -25.59 -23.67
CA ILE A 86 -24.76 -24.50 -22.70
C ILE A 86 -23.99 -24.94 -21.43
N ILE A 87 -24.30 -26.10 -20.85
CA ILE A 87 -23.64 -26.63 -19.67
C ILE A 87 -22.14 -26.89 -19.93
N GLU A 88 -21.79 -27.46 -21.08
CA GLU A 88 -20.39 -27.68 -21.47
C GLU A 88 -19.60 -26.37 -21.51
N LYS A 89 -20.20 -25.29 -22.07
CA LYS A 89 -19.58 -23.96 -22.06
C LYS A 89 -19.46 -23.40 -20.65
N LEU A 90 -20.50 -23.46 -19.84
CA LEU A 90 -20.48 -23.01 -18.45
C LEU A 90 -19.42 -23.75 -17.62
N ASN A 91 -19.33 -25.06 -17.75
CA ASN A 91 -18.30 -25.87 -17.09
C ASN A 91 -16.89 -25.43 -17.48
N LYS A 92 -16.65 -25.23 -18.79
CA LYS A 92 -15.35 -24.78 -19.30
C LYS A 92 -14.97 -23.41 -18.76
N ILE A 93 -15.92 -22.48 -18.65
CA ILE A 93 -15.69 -21.13 -18.15
C ILE A 93 -15.48 -21.11 -16.63
N TYR A 94 -16.42 -21.70 -15.88
CA TYR A 94 -16.59 -21.44 -14.46
C TYR A 94 -16.11 -22.56 -13.53
N LEU A 95 -15.96 -23.81 -14.03
CA LEU A 95 -15.45 -24.92 -13.22
C LEU A 95 -13.98 -25.26 -13.55
N GLY A 96 -13.31 -24.41 -14.33
CA GLY A 96 -11.91 -24.56 -14.68
C GLY A 96 -10.94 -24.14 -13.55
N PRO A 97 -9.66 -23.86 -13.90
CA PRO A 97 -8.61 -23.50 -12.95
C PRO A 97 -8.74 -22.08 -12.38
N ILE A 98 -9.73 -21.29 -12.80
CA ILE A 98 -10.06 -20.01 -12.22
C ILE A 98 -11.51 -20.00 -11.73
N GLY A 99 -11.71 -19.66 -10.47
CA GLY A 99 -13.00 -19.33 -9.89
C GLY A 99 -13.21 -17.80 -9.90
N PHE A 100 -14.30 -17.33 -10.50
CA PHE A 100 -14.59 -15.90 -10.64
C PHE A 100 -15.64 -15.46 -9.63
N GLU A 101 -15.31 -14.49 -8.77
CA GLU A 101 -16.21 -13.93 -7.77
C GLU A 101 -16.38 -12.43 -8.02
N TYR A 102 -17.54 -12.01 -8.56
CA TYR A 102 -17.80 -10.63 -8.97
C TYR A 102 -19.25 -10.19 -8.85
N VAL A 103 -20.17 -11.10 -8.53
CA VAL A 103 -21.63 -10.79 -8.51
C VAL A 103 -22.01 -9.83 -7.39
N ASN A 104 -21.15 -9.65 -6.39
CA ASN A 104 -21.30 -8.65 -5.33
C ASN A 104 -21.05 -7.21 -5.80
N ILE A 105 -20.50 -6.99 -6.99
CA ILE A 105 -20.23 -5.66 -7.53
C ILE A 105 -21.53 -4.99 -7.93
N ARG A 106 -21.79 -3.79 -7.40
CA ARG A 106 -23.04 -3.05 -7.62
C ARG A 106 -23.06 -2.25 -8.93
N ASN A 107 -21.92 -1.97 -9.53
CA ASN A 107 -21.83 -1.23 -10.78
C ASN A 107 -22.12 -2.14 -11.99
N ILE A 108 -23.19 -1.84 -12.72
CA ILE A 108 -23.65 -2.65 -13.85
C ILE A 108 -22.64 -2.69 -15.00
N GLU A 109 -21.96 -1.59 -15.29
CA GLU A 109 -20.97 -1.52 -16.37
C GLU A 109 -19.73 -2.38 -16.06
N GLU A 110 -19.30 -2.39 -14.80
CA GLU A 110 -18.22 -3.26 -14.34
C GLU A 110 -18.59 -4.73 -14.44
N VAL A 111 -19.77 -5.11 -13.93
CA VAL A 111 -20.28 -6.48 -14.01
C VAL A 111 -20.40 -6.93 -15.46
N LYS A 112 -20.92 -6.08 -16.35
CA LYS A 112 -21.00 -6.38 -17.77
C LYS A 112 -19.62 -6.61 -18.38
N TRP A 113 -18.67 -5.72 -18.13
CA TRP A 113 -17.30 -5.86 -18.64
C TRP A 113 -16.62 -7.15 -18.13
N ILE A 114 -16.84 -7.51 -16.86
CA ILE A 114 -16.30 -8.75 -16.30
C ILE A 114 -16.93 -9.96 -16.97
N LYS A 115 -18.25 -9.98 -17.16
CA LYS A 115 -18.96 -11.04 -17.89
C LYS A 115 -18.38 -11.21 -19.30
N ASP A 116 -18.30 -10.13 -20.07
CA ASP A 116 -17.76 -10.14 -21.43
C ASP A 116 -16.32 -10.69 -21.44
N TRP A 117 -15.47 -10.23 -20.48
CA TRP A 117 -14.10 -10.72 -20.38
C TRP A 117 -14.01 -12.22 -20.06
N VAL A 118 -14.82 -12.70 -19.11
CA VAL A 118 -14.82 -14.09 -18.65
C VAL A 118 -15.46 -15.02 -19.68
N GLU A 119 -16.60 -14.64 -20.25
CA GLU A 119 -17.40 -15.51 -21.13
C GLU A 119 -16.92 -15.52 -22.60
N GLU A 120 -16.07 -14.55 -22.97
CA GLU A 120 -15.49 -14.45 -24.32
C GLU A 120 -13.95 -14.64 -24.29
N LYS A 121 -13.21 -13.74 -23.64
CA LYS A 121 -11.76 -13.71 -23.69
C LYS A 121 -11.14 -14.90 -22.95
N TRP A 122 -11.57 -15.18 -21.72
CA TRP A 122 -11.11 -16.35 -20.97
C TRP A 122 -11.58 -17.65 -21.65
N TYR A 123 -12.82 -17.73 -22.11
CA TYR A 123 -13.34 -18.92 -22.79
C TYR A 123 -12.56 -19.28 -24.05
N SER A 124 -12.13 -18.28 -24.84
CA SER A 124 -11.38 -18.45 -26.10
C SER A 124 -9.86 -18.54 -25.90
N GLN A 125 -9.39 -18.69 -24.66
CA GLN A 125 -7.97 -18.71 -24.34
C GLN A 125 -7.18 -19.73 -25.18
N ASN A 126 -6.07 -19.26 -25.74
CA ASN A 126 -5.10 -20.10 -26.42
C ASN A 126 -3.76 -19.38 -26.50
N LEU A 127 -2.74 -19.89 -25.81
CA LEU A 127 -1.39 -19.35 -25.86
C LEU A 127 -0.59 -20.02 -26.97
N ASN A 128 0.12 -19.23 -27.75
CA ASN A 128 1.04 -19.75 -28.73
C ASN A 128 2.26 -20.42 -28.06
N ILE A 129 2.98 -21.23 -28.82
CA ILE A 129 4.11 -22.04 -28.35
C ILE A 129 5.20 -21.14 -27.73
N GLU A 130 5.51 -20.00 -28.32
CA GLU A 130 6.57 -19.11 -27.86
C GLU A 130 6.21 -18.53 -26.48
N LYS A 131 4.94 -18.18 -26.26
CA LYS A 131 4.47 -17.71 -24.96
C LYS A 131 4.53 -18.84 -23.91
N LYS A 132 4.13 -20.06 -24.27
CA LYS A 132 4.24 -21.24 -23.40
C LYS A 132 5.68 -21.50 -22.98
N LYS A 133 6.62 -21.44 -23.92
CA LYS A 133 8.06 -21.58 -23.63
C LYS A 133 8.59 -20.44 -22.75
N SER A 134 8.18 -19.21 -23.00
CA SER A 134 8.57 -18.06 -22.17
C SER A 134 8.10 -18.23 -20.71
N ILE A 135 6.86 -18.67 -20.50
CA ILE A 135 6.30 -18.97 -19.17
C ILE A 135 7.10 -20.10 -18.51
N LEU A 136 7.36 -21.19 -19.24
CA LEU A 136 8.15 -22.33 -18.73
C LEU A 136 9.56 -21.90 -18.31
N THR A 137 10.21 -21.04 -19.11
CA THR A 137 11.56 -20.54 -18.80
C THR A 137 11.56 -19.76 -17.49
N LYS A 138 10.61 -18.81 -17.29
CA LYS A 138 10.51 -18.04 -16.05
C LYS A 138 10.19 -18.90 -14.85
N LEU A 139 9.30 -19.86 -15.01
CA LEU A 139 8.95 -20.80 -13.96
C LEU A 139 10.14 -21.72 -13.61
N ASN A 140 10.92 -22.14 -14.61
CA ASN A 140 12.16 -22.90 -14.40
C ASN A 140 13.19 -22.08 -13.61
N GLU A 141 13.41 -20.81 -13.95
CA GLU A 141 14.32 -19.90 -13.20
C GLU A 141 13.91 -19.84 -11.72
N ALA A 142 12.61 -19.63 -11.44
CA ALA A 142 12.10 -19.55 -10.08
C ALA A 142 12.31 -20.85 -9.29
N VAL A 143 11.94 -21.99 -9.86
CA VAL A 143 12.09 -23.32 -9.23
C VAL A 143 13.56 -23.67 -9.00
N VAL A 144 14.41 -23.47 -9.99
CA VAL A 144 15.84 -23.84 -9.89
C VAL A 144 16.58 -22.97 -8.89
N PHE A 145 16.23 -21.67 -8.82
CA PHE A 145 16.82 -20.77 -7.84
C PHE A 145 16.49 -21.19 -6.40
N GLU A 146 15.24 -21.50 -6.10
CA GLU A 146 14.83 -21.99 -4.77
C GLU A 146 15.56 -23.29 -4.40
N ASN A 147 15.59 -24.26 -5.32
CA ASN A 147 16.28 -25.52 -5.12
C ASN A 147 17.81 -25.35 -4.96
N PHE A 148 18.39 -24.41 -5.68
CA PHE A 148 19.82 -24.08 -5.53
C PHE A 148 20.13 -23.54 -4.15
N LEU A 149 19.36 -22.56 -3.69
CA LEU A 149 19.50 -22.01 -2.34
C LEU A 149 19.31 -23.08 -1.25
N HIS A 150 18.28 -23.95 -1.44
CA HIS A 150 18.04 -25.04 -0.50
C HIS A 150 19.23 -25.99 -0.35
N THR A 151 19.90 -26.29 -1.46
CA THR A 151 21.05 -27.22 -1.48
C THR A 151 22.36 -26.58 -1.02
N LYS A 152 22.56 -25.29 -1.24
CA LYS A 152 23.81 -24.58 -0.93
C LYS A 152 23.83 -23.94 0.45
N TYR A 153 22.70 -23.52 0.96
CA TYR A 153 22.56 -22.77 2.21
C TYR A 153 21.61 -23.48 3.18
N ILE A 154 21.98 -24.72 3.54
CA ILE A 154 21.17 -25.57 4.42
C ILE A 154 20.92 -24.88 5.76
N GLY A 155 19.67 -24.79 6.18
CA GLY A 155 19.27 -24.20 7.47
C GLY A 155 19.28 -22.67 7.52
N GLN A 156 19.79 -21.98 6.50
CA GLN A 156 19.67 -20.52 6.45
C GLN A 156 18.26 -20.09 6.05
N LYS A 157 17.69 -19.15 6.81
CA LYS A 157 16.35 -18.61 6.56
C LYS A 157 16.31 -17.85 5.22
N ARG A 158 15.35 -18.22 4.37
CA ARG A 158 15.11 -17.60 3.07
C ARG A 158 13.61 -17.43 2.76
N PHE A 159 12.73 -18.09 3.52
CA PHE A 159 11.29 -18.12 3.34
C PHE A 159 10.90 -18.52 1.91
N SER A 160 11.16 -19.77 1.59
CA SER A 160 11.02 -20.33 0.25
C SER A 160 9.66 -20.07 -0.40
N LEU A 161 9.71 -19.77 -1.73
CA LEU A 161 8.52 -19.65 -2.58
C LEU A 161 8.01 -20.99 -3.10
N GLU A 162 8.72 -22.11 -2.84
CA GLU A 162 8.38 -23.43 -3.42
C GLU A 162 6.94 -23.84 -3.14
N GLY A 163 6.22 -24.12 -4.21
CA GLY A 163 4.78 -24.35 -4.27
C GLY A 163 3.95 -23.12 -4.68
N GLY A 164 4.53 -21.93 -4.68
CA GLY A 164 3.90 -20.68 -5.13
C GLY A 164 4.68 -19.94 -6.23
N GLU A 165 5.54 -20.64 -6.98
CA GLU A 165 6.46 -20.07 -7.97
C GLU A 165 5.76 -19.31 -9.10
N ASN A 166 4.49 -19.60 -9.34
CA ASN A 166 3.66 -18.85 -10.29
C ASN A 166 3.40 -17.40 -9.88
N THR A 167 3.76 -16.98 -8.66
CA THR A 167 3.92 -15.57 -8.29
C THR A 167 4.88 -14.85 -9.24
N ILE A 168 5.96 -15.50 -9.64
CA ILE A 168 6.95 -14.93 -10.58
C ILE A 168 6.34 -14.82 -11.99
N THR A 169 5.58 -15.81 -12.43
CA THR A 169 4.83 -15.74 -13.70
C THR A 169 3.88 -14.55 -13.69
N PHE A 170 3.09 -14.38 -12.63
CA PHE A 170 2.14 -13.28 -12.49
C PHE A 170 2.82 -11.90 -12.57
N LEU A 171 3.84 -11.68 -11.74
CA LEU A 171 4.55 -10.40 -11.68
C LEU A 171 5.27 -10.07 -12.99
N ASN A 172 5.93 -11.06 -13.60
CA ASN A 172 6.61 -10.88 -14.88
C ASN A 172 5.63 -10.43 -15.98
N GLU A 173 4.44 -11.03 -16.02
CA GLU A 173 3.43 -10.69 -17.02
C GLU A 173 2.80 -9.31 -16.77
N ILE A 174 2.56 -8.94 -15.50
CA ILE A 174 2.12 -7.58 -15.14
C ILE A 174 3.17 -6.56 -15.58
N VAL A 175 4.44 -6.74 -15.20
CA VAL A 175 5.52 -5.79 -15.53
C VAL A 175 5.69 -5.65 -17.05
N LYS A 176 5.72 -6.75 -17.80
CA LYS A 176 5.82 -6.73 -19.26
C LYS A 176 4.63 -6.04 -19.93
N SER A 177 3.41 -6.36 -19.50
CA SER A 177 2.20 -5.75 -20.06
C SER A 177 2.08 -4.28 -19.70
N ALA A 178 2.45 -3.91 -18.48
CA ALA A 178 2.51 -2.52 -18.03
C ALA A 178 3.56 -1.70 -18.80
N CYS A 179 4.74 -2.28 -19.06
CA CYS A 179 5.80 -1.65 -19.85
C CYS A 179 5.36 -1.36 -21.30
N LYS A 180 4.61 -2.28 -21.91
CA LYS A 180 4.04 -2.07 -23.25
C LYS A 180 2.96 -1.00 -23.31
N GLY A 181 2.28 -0.76 -22.21
CA GLY A 181 1.30 0.31 -22.02
C GLY A 181 1.94 1.68 -21.72
N ASP A 182 1.14 2.57 -21.13
CA ASP A 182 1.58 3.91 -20.73
C ASP A 182 1.98 3.99 -19.24
N VAL A 183 2.16 2.84 -18.59
CA VAL A 183 2.60 2.77 -17.20
C VAL A 183 4.07 3.12 -17.11
N LYS A 184 4.42 3.95 -16.13
CA LYS A 184 5.80 4.41 -15.88
C LYS A 184 6.44 3.66 -14.73
N GLU A 185 5.63 3.25 -13.76
CA GLU A 185 6.16 2.70 -12.51
C GLU A 185 5.26 1.59 -11.94
N VAL A 186 5.89 0.54 -11.42
CA VAL A 186 5.26 -0.51 -10.62
C VAL A 186 5.88 -0.49 -9.22
N ILE A 187 5.05 -0.36 -8.19
CA ILE A 187 5.49 -0.29 -6.80
C ILE A 187 4.95 -1.52 -6.07
N ILE A 188 5.86 -2.34 -5.51
CA ILE A 188 5.53 -3.61 -4.90
C ILE A 188 5.74 -3.53 -3.39
N GLY A 189 4.74 -3.96 -2.61
CA GLY A 189 4.86 -4.31 -1.21
C GLY A 189 4.62 -5.79 -1.01
N MET A 190 5.43 -6.45 -0.21
CA MET A 190 5.28 -7.87 0.03
C MET A 190 5.88 -8.32 1.36
N ALA A 191 5.36 -9.43 1.89
CA ALA A 191 5.97 -10.14 3.00
C ALA A 191 7.31 -10.81 2.58
N HIS A 192 7.92 -11.53 3.50
CA HIS A 192 9.21 -12.20 3.31
C HIS A 192 9.17 -13.39 2.33
N ARG A 193 8.02 -14.10 2.20
CA ARG A 193 7.92 -15.31 1.37
C ARG A 193 8.12 -15.02 -0.11
N GLY A 194 9.12 -15.66 -0.69
CA GLY A 194 9.48 -15.50 -2.11
C GLY A 194 10.18 -14.18 -2.44
N ARG A 195 10.49 -13.34 -1.45
CA ARG A 195 11.09 -12.02 -1.69
C ARG A 195 12.42 -12.11 -2.43
N LEU A 196 13.28 -13.07 -2.09
CA LEU A 196 14.55 -13.26 -2.79
C LEU A 196 14.35 -13.61 -4.28
N ASN A 197 13.32 -14.41 -4.57
CA ASN A 197 12.98 -14.76 -5.94
C ASN A 197 12.42 -13.55 -6.71
N VAL A 198 11.58 -12.73 -6.07
CA VAL A 198 11.09 -11.47 -6.66
C VAL A 198 12.25 -10.51 -6.92
N LEU A 199 13.18 -10.36 -5.98
CA LEU A 199 14.37 -9.52 -6.13
C LEU A 199 15.19 -9.90 -7.36
N THR A 200 15.45 -11.19 -7.58
CA THR A 200 16.26 -11.66 -8.72
C THR A 200 15.47 -11.75 -10.02
N SER A 201 14.31 -12.41 -10.01
CA SER A 201 13.56 -12.73 -11.23
C SER A 201 12.78 -11.56 -11.80
N ILE A 202 12.35 -10.60 -10.95
CA ILE A 202 11.53 -9.44 -11.36
C ILE A 202 12.33 -8.15 -11.35
N LEU A 203 13.03 -7.84 -10.25
CA LEU A 203 13.81 -6.60 -10.13
C LEU A 203 15.25 -6.71 -10.66
N GLN A 204 15.65 -7.89 -11.14
CA GLN A 204 16.97 -8.14 -11.73
C GLN A 204 18.15 -7.84 -10.78
N LYS A 205 17.94 -7.99 -9.46
CA LYS A 205 19.05 -8.03 -8.51
C LYS A 205 19.97 -9.20 -8.89
N THR A 206 21.27 -8.95 -8.96
CA THR A 206 22.20 -9.98 -9.45
C THR A 206 22.32 -11.15 -8.47
N TYR A 207 22.56 -12.34 -9.00
CA TYR A 207 22.79 -13.53 -8.17
C TYR A 207 24.04 -13.38 -7.32
N ASP A 208 25.05 -12.66 -7.81
CA ASP A 208 26.27 -12.35 -7.08
C ASP A 208 25.96 -11.54 -5.82
N GLU A 209 25.13 -10.51 -5.90
CA GLU A 209 24.68 -9.71 -4.75
C GLU A 209 23.96 -10.59 -3.72
N VAL A 210 23.04 -11.44 -4.17
CA VAL A 210 22.31 -12.34 -3.27
C VAL A 210 23.24 -13.35 -2.61
N PHE A 211 24.14 -13.96 -3.35
CA PHE A 211 25.11 -14.92 -2.77
C PHE A 211 26.08 -14.25 -1.82
N ASN A 212 26.53 -13.03 -2.12
CA ASN A 212 27.38 -12.24 -1.22
C ASN A 212 26.70 -11.98 0.14
N GLU A 213 25.38 -11.71 0.13
CA GLU A 213 24.59 -11.57 1.36
C GLU A 213 24.45 -12.91 2.13
N PHE A 214 24.37 -14.04 1.44
CA PHE A 214 24.34 -15.38 2.06
C PHE A 214 25.69 -15.80 2.66
N GLU A 215 26.79 -15.45 2.02
CA GLU A 215 28.15 -15.75 2.50
C GLU A 215 28.54 -14.85 3.69
N GLY A 216 27.77 -13.80 4.00
CA GLY A 216 28.06 -12.88 5.12
C GLY A 216 29.30 -12.01 4.88
N ASN A 217 29.64 -11.74 3.64
CA ASN A 217 30.84 -10.98 3.24
C ASN A 217 30.68 -9.46 3.43
N MET A 218 29.76 -9.01 4.28
CA MET A 218 29.59 -7.60 4.58
C MET A 218 30.52 -7.19 5.71
N ASP A 219 31.33 -6.18 5.43
CA ASP A 219 32.22 -5.57 6.41
C ASP A 219 31.40 -4.63 7.31
N PRO A 220 31.22 -4.93 8.62
CA PRO A 220 30.40 -4.11 9.51
C PRO A 220 30.91 -2.65 9.60
N ASP A 221 32.18 -2.40 9.45
CA ASP A 221 32.77 -1.06 9.56
C ASP A 221 32.52 -0.18 8.32
N LYS A 222 32.00 -0.77 7.25
CA LYS A 222 31.66 -0.07 5.98
C LYS A 222 30.19 0.09 5.72
N ILE A 223 29.34 -0.51 6.55
CA ILE A 223 27.88 -0.43 6.40
C ILE A 223 27.39 0.81 7.13
N PHE A 224 26.54 1.59 6.50
CA PHE A 224 25.81 2.66 7.18
C PHE A 224 24.68 2.04 8.01
N GLY A 225 24.66 2.32 9.33
CA GLY A 225 23.67 1.78 10.26
C GLY A 225 23.84 0.27 10.53
N ASP A 226 22.80 -0.34 11.11
CA ASP A 226 22.79 -1.76 11.51
C ASP A 226 22.41 -2.72 10.38
N GLY A 227 21.82 -2.19 9.29
CA GLY A 227 21.27 -2.99 8.21
C GLY A 227 20.03 -3.80 8.61
N ASP A 228 19.60 -4.70 7.72
CA ASP A 228 18.49 -5.61 7.96
C ASP A 228 18.76 -6.96 7.26
N VAL A 229 17.95 -7.96 7.61
CA VAL A 229 18.03 -9.27 6.98
C VAL A 229 17.66 -9.22 5.50
N LYS A 230 18.31 -10.04 4.68
CA LYS A 230 18.19 -10.04 3.22
C LYS A 230 16.75 -10.13 2.69
N TYR A 231 15.86 -10.77 3.43
CA TYR A 231 14.44 -10.94 3.07
C TYR A 231 13.51 -9.81 3.53
N HIS A 232 14.09 -8.68 4.02
CA HIS A 232 13.37 -7.42 4.29
C HIS A 232 13.80 -6.29 3.34
N LEU A 233 14.93 -6.43 2.67
CA LEU A 233 15.52 -5.38 1.84
C LEU A 233 14.62 -5.02 0.66
N GLY A 234 14.59 -3.72 0.36
CA GLY A 234 14.00 -3.18 -0.86
C GLY A 234 14.99 -3.22 -2.03
N TYR A 235 14.48 -2.95 -3.21
CA TYR A 235 15.29 -2.80 -4.43
C TYR A 235 14.53 -2.00 -5.46
N ASN A 236 15.25 -1.36 -6.37
CA ASN A 236 14.66 -0.65 -7.50
C ASN A 236 15.48 -0.87 -8.77
N SER A 237 14.81 -0.95 -9.91
CA SER A 237 15.48 -1.11 -11.22
C SER A 237 14.57 -0.69 -12.36
N TYR A 238 15.20 -0.37 -13.50
CA TYR A 238 14.50 -0.22 -14.77
C TYR A 238 14.46 -1.58 -15.49
N ILE A 239 13.26 -2.04 -15.81
CA ILE A 239 13.03 -3.24 -16.60
C ILE A 239 12.74 -2.84 -18.03
N ASN A 240 13.48 -3.42 -18.97
CA ASN A 240 13.33 -3.14 -20.37
C ASN A 240 12.52 -4.24 -21.05
N GLU A 241 11.56 -3.87 -21.87
CA GLU A 241 10.77 -4.77 -22.74
C GLU A 241 10.65 -4.09 -24.10
N ASP A 242 11.22 -4.72 -25.12
CA ASP A 242 11.38 -4.14 -26.44
C ASP A 242 12.11 -2.78 -26.38
N GLU A 243 11.52 -1.70 -26.92
CA GLU A 243 12.09 -0.34 -26.90
C GLU A 243 11.64 0.52 -25.72
N LYS A 244 10.87 -0.05 -24.79
CA LYS A 244 10.32 0.65 -23.62
C LYS A 244 11.01 0.20 -22.34
N SER A 245 10.99 1.07 -21.34
CA SER A 245 11.43 0.75 -19.98
C SER A 245 10.38 1.16 -18.96
N ILE A 246 10.30 0.39 -17.87
CA ILE A 246 9.43 0.67 -16.74
C ILE A 246 10.24 0.62 -15.45
N TYR A 247 10.01 1.56 -14.55
CA TYR A 247 10.62 1.56 -13.24
C TYR A 247 9.87 0.59 -12.32
N VAL A 248 10.58 -0.31 -11.68
CA VAL A 248 9.99 -1.27 -10.73
C VAL A 248 10.67 -1.10 -9.39
N LYS A 249 9.87 -0.92 -8.35
CA LYS A 249 10.34 -0.71 -6.98
C LYS A 249 9.70 -1.70 -6.02
N LEU A 250 10.53 -2.32 -5.20
CA LEU A 250 10.10 -3.13 -4.05
C LEU A 250 10.41 -2.35 -2.78
N ILE A 251 9.36 -2.01 -2.03
CA ILE A 251 9.50 -1.29 -0.75
C ILE A 251 10.09 -2.22 0.31
N PRO A 252 11.11 -1.78 1.08
CA PRO A 252 11.57 -2.54 2.23
C PRO A 252 10.52 -2.58 3.32
N ASN A 253 10.46 -3.66 4.09
CA ASN A 253 9.53 -3.78 5.20
C ASN A 253 10.00 -4.76 6.28
N PRO A 254 9.53 -4.59 7.53
CA PRO A 254 9.85 -5.49 8.62
C PRO A 254 9.04 -6.79 8.56
N SER A 255 9.26 -7.68 9.53
CA SER A 255 8.45 -8.92 9.71
C SER A 255 7.00 -8.67 10.16
N HIS A 256 6.60 -7.42 10.45
CA HIS A 256 5.24 -7.06 10.82
C HIS A 256 4.35 -7.10 9.59
N LEU A 257 3.66 -8.22 9.40
CA LEU A 257 2.88 -8.50 8.20
C LEU A 257 1.82 -7.43 7.95
N GLU A 258 1.62 -7.08 6.68
CA GLU A 258 0.64 -6.13 6.15
C GLU A 258 0.91 -4.65 6.49
N SER A 259 1.85 -4.33 7.39
CA SER A 259 2.19 -2.95 7.75
C SER A 259 2.75 -2.12 6.58
N VAL A 260 3.29 -2.76 5.56
CA VAL A 260 3.79 -2.12 4.34
C VAL A 260 2.68 -1.65 3.39
N ASN A 261 1.45 -2.15 3.54
CA ASN A 261 0.36 -1.86 2.60
C ASN A 261 0.07 -0.36 2.47
N PRO A 262 -0.22 0.37 3.54
CA PRO A 262 -0.44 1.81 3.44
C PRO A 262 0.83 2.57 3.03
N VAL A 263 2.02 2.07 3.34
CA VAL A 263 3.30 2.68 2.92
C VAL A 263 3.44 2.66 1.40
N VAL A 264 3.14 1.53 0.76
CA VAL A 264 3.13 1.41 -0.72
C VAL A 264 2.11 2.35 -1.34
N MET A 265 0.91 2.44 -0.77
CA MET A 265 -0.12 3.37 -1.27
C MET A 265 0.30 4.83 -1.13
N GLY A 266 0.90 5.19 0.00
CA GLY A 266 1.43 6.54 0.24
C GLY A 266 2.54 6.91 -0.74
N TYR A 267 3.48 5.98 -0.96
CA TYR A 267 4.54 6.14 -1.96
C TYR A 267 3.96 6.33 -3.37
N ALA A 268 3.07 5.43 -3.79
CA ALA A 268 2.42 5.51 -5.11
C ALA A 268 1.64 6.83 -5.28
N ARG A 269 0.95 7.28 -4.22
CA ARG A 269 0.21 8.55 -4.27
C ARG A 269 1.13 9.76 -4.44
N ALA A 270 2.28 9.78 -3.79
CA ALA A 270 3.25 10.86 -3.95
C ALA A 270 3.78 10.92 -5.40
N GLN A 271 4.12 9.77 -5.98
CA GLN A 271 4.54 9.70 -7.38
C GLN A 271 3.44 10.19 -8.34
N ILE A 272 2.19 9.77 -8.12
CA ILE A 272 1.05 10.23 -8.92
C ILE A 272 0.88 11.75 -8.83
N ASP A 273 0.95 12.31 -7.62
CA ASP A 273 0.71 13.74 -7.38
C ASP A 273 1.87 14.62 -7.93
N GLU A 274 3.12 14.20 -7.76
CA GLU A 274 4.29 15.04 -8.00
C GLU A 274 4.97 14.75 -9.34
N GLU A 275 5.18 13.50 -9.71
CA GLU A 275 5.89 13.13 -10.95
C GLU A 275 4.93 12.97 -12.13
N TYR A 276 3.70 12.51 -11.88
CA TYR A 276 2.76 12.17 -12.96
C TYR A 276 1.55 13.09 -13.04
N ASN A 277 1.58 14.27 -12.40
CA ASN A 277 0.55 15.31 -12.49
C ASN A 277 -0.89 14.77 -12.26
N GLY A 278 -1.08 13.87 -11.30
CA GLY A 278 -2.37 13.28 -10.98
C GLY A 278 -2.82 12.15 -11.92
N ASN A 279 -1.96 11.66 -12.80
CA ASN A 279 -2.31 10.58 -13.74
C ASN A 279 -2.25 9.20 -13.06
N PHE A 280 -3.39 8.68 -12.65
CA PHE A 280 -3.51 7.35 -12.03
C PHE A 280 -3.15 6.17 -12.95
N ASN A 281 -2.99 6.37 -14.26
CA ASN A 281 -2.53 5.31 -15.17
C ASN A 281 -1.02 5.07 -15.09
N SER A 282 -0.27 6.04 -14.62
CA SER A 282 1.19 6.02 -14.67
C SER A 282 1.83 5.09 -13.65
N THR A 283 1.15 4.81 -12.55
CA THR A 283 1.70 4.02 -11.43
C THR A 283 0.78 2.85 -11.09
N ILE A 284 1.34 1.66 -10.90
CA ILE A 284 0.61 0.46 -10.46
C ILE A 284 1.15 0.00 -9.12
N PRO A 285 0.43 0.20 -8.01
CA PRO A 285 0.75 -0.45 -6.75
C PRO A 285 0.29 -1.92 -6.75
N ILE A 286 1.18 -2.81 -6.30
CA ILE A 286 0.92 -4.24 -6.12
C ILE A 286 1.21 -4.60 -4.66
N LEU A 287 0.25 -5.22 -3.99
CA LEU A 287 0.40 -5.75 -2.64
C LEU A 287 0.34 -7.27 -2.68
N ILE A 288 1.41 -7.92 -2.21
CA ILE A 288 1.51 -9.38 -2.15
C ILE A 288 1.33 -9.82 -0.70
N HIS A 289 0.26 -10.56 -0.46
CA HIS A 289 -0.21 -10.98 0.86
C HIS A 289 0.02 -12.46 1.09
N GLY A 290 0.11 -12.86 2.37
CA GLY A 290 -0.15 -14.23 2.79
C GLY A 290 -1.64 -14.40 3.17
N ASP A 291 -2.22 -15.58 2.94
CA ASP A 291 -3.65 -15.83 3.16
C ASP A 291 -4.09 -15.64 4.63
N ALA A 292 -3.28 -16.08 5.58
CA ALA A 292 -3.56 -15.87 7.00
C ALA A 292 -3.42 -14.40 7.42
N ALA A 293 -2.48 -13.67 6.82
CA ALA A 293 -2.22 -12.27 7.15
C ALA A 293 -3.32 -11.36 6.62
N ILE A 294 -3.70 -11.49 5.35
CA ILE A 294 -4.75 -10.66 4.75
C ILE A 294 -6.10 -10.84 5.47
N ALA A 295 -6.40 -12.06 5.92
CA ALA A 295 -7.64 -12.35 6.64
C ALA A 295 -7.62 -11.86 8.10
N GLY A 296 -6.44 -11.81 8.75
CA GLY A 296 -6.32 -11.60 10.20
C GLY A 296 -5.88 -10.20 10.62
N GLN A 297 -5.14 -9.47 9.77
CA GLN A 297 -4.55 -8.20 10.14
C GLN A 297 -5.49 -7.02 9.86
N GLY A 298 -5.91 -6.30 10.91
CA GLY A 298 -6.84 -5.16 10.80
C GLY A 298 -6.34 -4.02 9.89
N ILE A 299 -5.04 -3.85 9.76
CA ILE A 299 -4.43 -2.84 8.87
C ILE A 299 -4.84 -3.04 7.39
N VAL A 300 -5.14 -4.27 6.97
CA VAL A 300 -5.65 -4.55 5.63
C VAL A 300 -7.00 -3.88 5.43
N TYR A 301 -7.92 -4.01 6.39
CA TYR A 301 -9.22 -3.34 6.35
C TYR A 301 -9.08 -1.82 6.28
N GLU A 302 -8.21 -1.24 7.12
CA GLU A 302 -7.94 0.19 7.11
C GLU A 302 -7.41 0.65 5.74
N THR A 303 -6.51 -0.12 5.15
CA THR A 303 -5.89 0.18 3.85
C THR A 303 -6.90 0.16 2.71
N ILE A 304 -7.74 -0.88 2.62
CA ILE A 304 -8.73 -0.98 1.54
C ILE A 304 -9.83 0.10 1.65
N GLN A 305 -10.14 0.58 2.86
CA GLN A 305 -11.06 1.70 3.03
C GLN A 305 -10.52 3.02 2.45
N MET A 306 -9.20 3.14 2.27
CA MET A 306 -8.57 4.32 1.64
C MET A 306 -8.76 4.37 0.12
N SER A 307 -9.09 3.24 -0.53
CA SER A 307 -9.01 3.06 -1.99
C SER A 307 -9.79 4.10 -2.82
N LYS A 308 -10.90 4.61 -2.30
CA LYS A 308 -11.76 5.60 -2.99
C LYS A 308 -11.72 6.99 -2.35
N LEU A 309 -10.99 7.19 -1.27
CA LEU A 309 -10.93 8.47 -0.57
C LEU A 309 -10.05 9.47 -1.31
N LYS A 310 -10.53 10.71 -1.45
CA LYS A 310 -9.89 11.77 -2.24
C LYS A 310 -8.41 11.98 -1.90
N GLY A 311 -8.04 11.93 -0.62
CA GLY A 311 -6.66 12.13 -0.15
C GLY A 311 -5.75 10.92 -0.30
N TYR A 312 -6.31 9.73 -0.58
CA TYR A 312 -5.61 8.44 -0.45
C TYR A 312 -5.71 7.53 -1.68
N ASN A 313 -6.65 7.81 -2.59
CA ASN A 313 -6.86 7.03 -3.82
C ASN A 313 -5.58 7.02 -4.68
N VAL A 314 -5.22 5.81 -5.16
CA VAL A 314 -4.06 5.56 -6.03
C VAL A 314 -4.47 5.00 -7.40
N GLY A 315 -5.76 5.06 -7.74
CA GLY A 315 -6.29 4.51 -8.99
C GLY A 315 -6.36 2.98 -8.99
N GLY A 316 -6.55 2.37 -7.82
CA GLY A 316 -6.66 0.94 -7.62
C GLY A 316 -5.34 0.25 -7.32
N VAL A 317 -5.41 -0.79 -6.51
CA VAL A 317 -4.31 -1.67 -6.10
C VAL A 317 -4.56 -3.06 -6.67
N ILE A 318 -3.51 -3.73 -7.14
CA ILE A 318 -3.56 -5.16 -7.45
C ILE A 318 -3.14 -5.92 -6.19
N HIS A 319 -4.10 -6.59 -5.56
CA HIS A 319 -3.87 -7.45 -4.41
C HIS A 319 -3.61 -8.88 -4.90
N PHE A 320 -2.42 -9.41 -4.63
CA PHE A 320 -2.04 -10.76 -4.99
C PHE A 320 -1.78 -11.58 -3.74
N ILE A 321 -2.50 -12.68 -3.57
CA ILE A 321 -2.44 -13.50 -2.36
C ILE A 321 -1.71 -14.80 -2.66
N ILE A 322 -0.56 -15.02 -2.02
CA ILE A 322 0.10 -16.33 -1.99
C ILE A 322 -0.63 -17.18 -0.95
N ASN A 323 -1.71 -17.83 -1.39
CA ASN A 323 -2.58 -18.63 -0.54
C ASN A 323 -2.04 -20.07 -0.44
N ASN A 324 -1.09 -20.25 0.47
CA ASN A 324 -0.54 -21.57 0.74
C ASN A 324 -1.36 -22.37 1.77
N GLN A 325 -2.50 -21.86 2.19
CA GLN A 325 -3.53 -22.50 3.00
C GLN A 325 -3.08 -22.84 4.45
N ILE A 326 -2.03 -22.18 4.95
CA ILE A 326 -1.53 -22.37 6.29
C ILE A 326 -0.80 -21.12 6.79
N GLY A 327 -1.11 -20.66 7.99
CA GLY A 327 -0.40 -19.56 8.67
C GLY A 327 0.54 -20.11 9.74
N PHE A 328 1.85 -20.13 9.48
CA PHE A 328 2.85 -20.79 10.31
C PHE A 328 2.47 -22.27 10.54
N THR A 329 1.78 -22.62 11.64
CA THR A 329 1.24 -23.93 11.96
C THR A 329 -0.30 -23.95 12.07
N THR A 330 -0.95 -22.82 11.82
CA THR A 330 -2.41 -22.66 11.94
C THR A 330 -3.09 -23.01 10.62
N ASP A 331 -3.95 -23.99 10.60
CA ASP A 331 -4.76 -24.34 9.44
C ASP A 331 -5.78 -23.24 9.14
N TYR A 332 -6.24 -23.14 7.89
CA TYR A 332 -7.22 -22.12 7.52
C TYR A 332 -8.55 -22.25 8.28
N ASP A 333 -8.88 -23.45 8.78
CA ASP A 333 -10.06 -23.70 9.59
C ASP A 333 -10.00 -23.05 10.98
N ASP A 334 -8.79 -22.88 11.50
CA ASP A 334 -8.53 -22.20 12.77
C ASP A 334 -8.19 -20.72 12.56
N ALA A 335 -7.87 -20.32 11.32
CA ALA A 335 -7.38 -18.98 11.02
C ALA A 335 -8.47 -17.96 10.70
N ARG A 336 -9.63 -18.40 10.17
CA ARG A 336 -10.71 -17.49 9.75
C ARG A 336 -12.07 -18.16 9.71
N SER A 337 -13.12 -17.36 9.92
CA SER A 337 -14.52 -17.78 9.81
C SER A 337 -15.05 -17.67 8.37
N SER A 338 -14.45 -16.84 7.52
CA SER A 338 -14.86 -16.65 6.13
C SER A 338 -14.46 -17.82 5.25
N ILE A 339 -15.21 -18.06 4.15
CA ILE A 339 -14.89 -19.10 3.17
C ILE A 339 -13.53 -18.81 2.52
N TYR A 340 -13.34 -17.57 2.07
CA TYR A 340 -12.10 -17.12 1.45
C TYR A 340 -11.35 -16.12 2.33
N CYS A 341 -10.05 -16.13 2.26
CA CYS A 341 -9.23 -15.08 2.87
C CYS A 341 -9.46 -13.72 2.23
N THR A 342 -10.00 -13.69 1.03
CA THR A 342 -10.31 -12.51 0.21
C THR A 342 -11.73 -11.98 0.38
N ASP A 343 -12.55 -12.52 1.29
CA ASP A 343 -13.93 -12.05 1.50
C ASP A 343 -14.02 -10.55 1.85
N LEU A 344 -12.95 -9.97 2.35
CA LEU A 344 -12.83 -8.52 2.58
C LEU A 344 -12.93 -7.68 1.27
N ALA A 345 -12.63 -8.24 0.10
CA ALA A 345 -12.77 -7.55 -1.18
C ALA A 345 -14.21 -7.10 -1.48
N LYS A 346 -15.19 -7.83 -0.93
CA LYS A 346 -16.63 -7.51 -1.07
C LYS A 346 -17.01 -6.16 -0.45
N ILE A 347 -16.25 -5.70 0.56
CA ILE A 347 -16.52 -4.45 1.28
C ILE A 347 -16.39 -3.24 0.33
N ILE A 348 -15.50 -3.31 -0.64
CA ILE A 348 -15.21 -2.23 -1.61
C ILE A 348 -15.71 -2.53 -3.02
N ASP A 349 -16.54 -3.56 -3.20
CA ASP A 349 -17.07 -4.00 -4.50
C ASP A 349 -15.95 -4.36 -5.50
N SER A 350 -14.95 -5.11 -5.08
CA SER A 350 -13.85 -5.55 -5.93
C SER A 350 -14.04 -6.99 -6.41
N PRO A 351 -13.65 -7.32 -7.66
CA PRO A 351 -13.65 -8.69 -8.13
C PRO A 351 -12.52 -9.50 -7.50
N VAL A 352 -12.76 -10.80 -7.34
CA VAL A 352 -11.76 -11.78 -6.90
C VAL A 352 -11.65 -12.90 -7.92
N LEU A 353 -10.43 -13.25 -8.30
CA LEU A 353 -10.11 -14.44 -9.08
C LEU A 353 -9.38 -15.43 -8.18
N HIS A 354 -9.94 -16.61 -7.99
CA HIS A 354 -9.31 -17.73 -7.30
C HIS A 354 -8.62 -18.60 -8.32
N VAL A 355 -7.28 -18.64 -8.31
CA VAL A 355 -6.47 -19.22 -9.38
C VAL A 355 -5.69 -20.42 -8.89
N ASN A 356 -5.69 -21.50 -9.65
CA ASN A 356 -4.87 -22.68 -9.38
C ASN A 356 -3.38 -22.36 -9.53
N GLY A 357 -2.61 -22.49 -8.45
CA GLY A 357 -1.19 -22.20 -8.42
C GLY A 357 -0.32 -23.12 -9.29
N ASP A 358 -0.84 -24.25 -9.77
CA ASP A 358 -0.15 -25.16 -10.68
C ASP A 358 -0.48 -24.90 -12.16
N ASP A 359 -1.38 -23.96 -12.47
CA ASP A 359 -1.73 -23.62 -13.85
C ASP A 359 -1.19 -22.23 -14.25
N PRO A 360 0.02 -22.12 -14.80
CA PRO A 360 0.62 -20.84 -15.16
C PRO A 360 -0.10 -20.14 -16.32
N GLU A 361 -0.87 -20.86 -17.16
CA GLU A 361 -1.69 -20.21 -18.19
C GLU A 361 -2.88 -19.50 -17.57
N ALA A 362 -3.52 -20.11 -16.55
CA ALA A 362 -4.55 -19.45 -15.75
C ALA A 362 -3.99 -18.21 -15.03
N VAL A 363 -2.80 -18.31 -14.46
CA VAL A 363 -2.10 -17.18 -13.81
C VAL A 363 -1.78 -16.05 -14.80
N TYR A 364 -1.36 -16.41 -16.01
CA TYR A 364 -1.16 -15.43 -17.10
C TYR A 364 -2.46 -14.65 -17.38
N TYR A 365 -3.59 -15.35 -17.59
CA TYR A 365 -4.85 -14.68 -17.86
C TYR A 365 -5.36 -13.87 -16.67
N ALA A 366 -5.14 -14.34 -15.44
CA ALA A 366 -5.45 -13.57 -14.24
C ALA A 366 -4.63 -12.26 -14.16
N SER A 367 -3.37 -12.27 -14.60
CA SER A 367 -2.54 -11.05 -14.68
C SER A 367 -3.08 -10.06 -15.70
N GLN A 368 -3.54 -10.54 -16.87
CA GLN A 368 -4.17 -9.69 -17.89
C GLN A 368 -5.48 -9.09 -17.38
N PHE A 369 -6.33 -9.90 -16.75
CA PHE A 369 -7.57 -9.41 -16.14
C PHE A 369 -7.29 -8.31 -15.10
N ALA A 370 -6.37 -8.56 -14.19
CA ALA A 370 -6.03 -7.63 -13.11
C ALA A 370 -5.56 -6.27 -13.65
N LEU A 371 -4.67 -6.28 -14.62
CA LEU A 371 -4.14 -5.07 -15.23
C LEU A 371 -5.23 -4.31 -16.01
N GLU A 372 -5.98 -5.00 -16.86
CA GLU A 372 -7.03 -4.39 -17.68
C GLU A 372 -8.15 -3.80 -16.84
N TYR A 373 -8.62 -4.54 -15.83
CA TYR A 373 -9.66 -4.07 -14.91
C TYR A 373 -9.19 -2.82 -14.14
N ARG A 374 -8.02 -2.90 -13.51
CA ARG A 374 -7.44 -1.79 -12.75
C ARG A 374 -7.25 -0.55 -13.62
N GLN A 375 -6.68 -0.72 -14.82
CA GLN A 375 -6.42 0.41 -15.73
C GLN A 375 -7.72 1.02 -16.28
N LYS A 376 -8.77 0.22 -16.45
CA LYS A 376 -10.06 0.70 -16.94
C LYS A 376 -10.88 1.40 -15.84
N PHE A 377 -11.04 0.76 -14.70
CA PHE A 377 -11.97 1.22 -13.66
C PHE A 377 -11.32 2.00 -12.52
N LYS A 378 -9.99 2.01 -12.43
CA LYS A 378 -9.24 2.65 -11.35
C LYS A 378 -9.67 2.14 -9.96
N LYS A 379 -9.86 0.84 -9.86
CA LYS A 379 -10.32 0.13 -8.66
C LYS A 379 -9.41 -1.03 -8.33
N ASP A 380 -9.50 -1.47 -7.09
CA ASP A 380 -8.77 -2.62 -6.59
C ASP A 380 -9.27 -3.92 -7.21
N VAL A 381 -8.37 -4.90 -7.36
CA VAL A 381 -8.65 -6.24 -7.85
C VAL A 381 -7.86 -7.26 -7.03
N PHE A 382 -8.46 -8.40 -6.74
CA PHE A 382 -7.85 -9.43 -5.89
C PHE A 382 -7.60 -10.71 -6.69
N ILE A 383 -6.37 -11.23 -6.61
CA ILE A 383 -5.96 -12.49 -7.23
C ILE A 383 -5.51 -13.42 -6.11
N ASP A 384 -6.32 -14.43 -5.83
CA ASP A 384 -6.08 -15.45 -4.82
C ASP A 384 -5.41 -16.66 -5.47
N LEU A 385 -4.08 -16.75 -5.39
CA LEU A 385 -3.29 -17.86 -5.90
C LEU A 385 -3.32 -19.01 -4.91
N LEU A 386 -4.22 -19.98 -5.11
CA LEU A 386 -4.25 -21.18 -4.30
C LEU A 386 -3.05 -22.06 -4.64
N CYS A 387 -2.16 -22.19 -3.69
CA CYS A 387 -0.92 -22.91 -3.83
C CYS A 387 -0.61 -23.76 -2.57
N TYR A 388 0.61 -24.17 -2.39
CA TYR A 388 1.07 -24.89 -1.21
C TYR A 388 2.42 -24.33 -0.75
N ARG A 389 2.83 -24.66 0.45
CA ARG A 389 4.15 -24.35 1.00
C ARG A 389 4.93 -25.66 1.16
N ARG A 390 6.01 -25.83 0.41
CA ARG A 390 6.75 -27.10 0.38
C ARG A 390 7.49 -27.39 1.68
N HIS A 391 8.09 -26.38 2.29
CA HIS A 391 8.84 -26.48 3.54
C HIS A 391 8.04 -25.92 4.72
N GLY A 392 8.63 -25.83 5.92
CA GLY A 392 8.02 -25.16 7.07
C GLY A 392 7.82 -23.66 6.85
N HIS A 393 7.43 -22.95 7.90
CA HIS A 393 7.32 -21.50 7.85
C HIS A 393 8.65 -20.86 7.42
N ASN A 394 9.73 -21.36 7.95
CA ASN A 394 11.09 -21.13 7.48
C ASN A 394 11.83 -22.46 7.39
N GLU A 395 13.09 -22.46 6.95
CA GLU A 395 13.88 -23.65 6.65
C GLU A 395 14.32 -24.42 7.91
N SER A 396 14.10 -23.88 9.11
CA SER A 396 14.38 -24.56 10.39
C SER A 396 13.11 -25.19 11.02
N ASP A 397 11.95 -25.02 10.40
CA ASP A 397 10.65 -25.50 10.88
C ASP A 397 10.27 -26.83 10.25
N GLU A 398 9.76 -27.80 11.06
CA GLU A 398 9.24 -29.09 10.57
C GLU A 398 7.70 -29.12 10.61
N PRO A 399 7.06 -28.86 9.49
CA PRO A 399 5.61 -28.68 9.45
C PRO A 399 4.81 -29.98 9.65
N LYS A 400 5.42 -31.15 9.54
CA LYS A 400 4.76 -32.44 9.76
C LYS A 400 4.35 -32.64 11.22
N PHE A 401 4.94 -31.91 12.16
CA PHE A 401 4.54 -31.99 13.55
C PHE A 401 3.07 -31.60 13.78
N THR A 402 2.56 -30.67 13.00
CA THR A 402 1.19 -30.15 13.13
C THR A 402 0.29 -30.55 11.96
N GLN A 403 0.80 -30.66 10.74
CA GLN A 403 0.02 -31.01 9.52
C GLN A 403 0.59 -32.24 8.77
N PRO A 404 0.65 -33.43 9.40
CA PRO A 404 1.26 -34.60 8.79
C PRO A 404 0.59 -35.04 7.48
N ASN A 405 -0.73 -34.99 7.41
CA ASN A 405 -1.49 -35.41 6.23
C ASN A 405 -1.25 -34.48 5.05
N LEU A 406 -1.30 -33.16 5.28
CA LEU A 406 -1.06 -32.16 4.24
C LEU A 406 0.36 -32.31 3.68
N TYR A 407 1.37 -32.42 4.53
CA TYR A 407 2.76 -32.52 4.07
C TYR A 407 3.11 -33.88 3.47
N ASN A 408 2.34 -34.94 3.76
CA ASN A 408 2.41 -36.20 3.01
C ASN A 408 1.91 -36.05 1.57
N LEU A 409 0.90 -35.23 1.34
CA LEU A 409 0.45 -34.89 -0.02
C LEU A 409 1.47 -34.00 -0.72
N ILE A 410 1.90 -32.92 -0.09
CA ILE A 410 2.86 -31.95 -0.65
C ILE A 410 4.19 -32.61 -1.02
N SER A 411 4.70 -33.54 -0.19
CA SER A 411 5.98 -34.22 -0.46
C SER A 411 5.97 -35.06 -1.73
N LYS A 412 4.82 -35.56 -2.14
CA LYS A 412 4.62 -36.35 -3.37
C LYS A 412 4.21 -35.52 -4.57
N HIS A 413 3.83 -34.27 -4.35
CA HIS A 413 3.35 -33.38 -5.40
C HIS A 413 4.54 -32.82 -6.20
N PRO A 414 4.52 -32.88 -7.55
CA PRO A 414 5.56 -32.31 -8.38
C PRO A 414 5.58 -30.78 -8.28
N SER A 415 6.67 -30.15 -8.74
CA SER A 415 6.72 -28.68 -8.80
C SER A 415 5.73 -28.14 -9.85
N PRO A 416 5.25 -26.89 -9.71
CA PRO A 416 4.39 -26.27 -10.75
C PRO A 416 5.03 -26.30 -12.14
N ARG A 417 6.36 -26.19 -12.23
CA ARG A 417 7.11 -26.34 -13.50
C ARG A 417 6.91 -27.73 -14.10
N ASP A 418 7.04 -28.78 -13.30
CA ASP A 418 6.97 -30.17 -13.80
C ASP A 418 5.53 -30.51 -14.18
N VAL A 419 4.53 -30.02 -13.43
CA VAL A 419 3.11 -30.14 -13.79
C VAL A 419 2.85 -29.46 -15.14
N TYR A 420 3.33 -28.24 -15.30
CA TYR A 420 3.13 -27.47 -16.53
C TYR A 420 3.87 -28.09 -17.72
N PHE A 421 5.12 -28.49 -17.56
CA PHE A 421 5.91 -29.13 -18.63
C PHE A 421 5.24 -30.38 -19.14
N LYS A 422 4.75 -31.25 -18.25
CA LYS A 422 3.98 -32.43 -18.62
C LYS A 422 2.74 -32.03 -19.41
N LYS A 423 1.93 -31.09 -18.94
CA LYS A 423 0.71 -30.61 -19.62
C LYS A 423 0.99 -30.14 -21.03
N ILE A 424 2.00 -29.29 -21.25
CA ILE A 424 2.27 -28.73 -22.58
C ILE A 424 2.88 -29.74 -23.57
N THR A 425 3.68 -30.71 -23.08
CA THR A 425 4.27 -31.78 -23.94
C THR A 425 3.29 -32.87 -24.29
N GLU A 426 2.23 -33.08 -23.52
CA GLU A 426 1.14 -33.99 -23.86
C GLU A 426 0.20 -33.40 -24.92
N VAL A 427 0.06 -32.07 -24.97
CA VAL A 427 -0.86 -31.39 -25.90
C VAL A 427 -0.18 -30.97 -27.21
N ASP A 428 1.13 -30.72 -27.21
CA ASP A 428 1.84 -30.14 -28.36
C ASP A 428 3.18 -30.89 -28.61
N ASP A 429 3.21 -31.75 -29.60
CA ASP A 429 4.39 -32.52 -30.00
C ASP A 429 5.57 -31.65 -30.51
N LYS A 430 5.36 -30.38 -30.76
CA LYS A 430 6.43 -29.44 -31.18
C LYS A 430 7.27 -28.94 -29.99
N ILE A 431 6.90 -29.27 -28.77
CA ILE A 431 7.70 -28.94 -27.59
C ILE A 431 8.67 -30.07 -27.31
N ASP A 432 9.96 -29.75 -27.35
CA ASP A 432 11.03 -30.70 -27.08
C ASP A 432 10.91 -31.30 -25.66
N LYS A 433 10.81 -32.59 -25.56
CA LYS A 433 10.72 -33.35 -24.29
C LYS A 433 11.96 -33.22 -23.42
N GLY A 434 13.10 -32.81 -23.96
CA GLY A 434 14.33 -32.52 -23.25
C GLY A 434 14.46 -31.06 -22.79
N LEU A 435 13.51 -30.18 -23.15
CA LEU A 435 13.60 -28.73 -22.90
C LEU A 435 13.72 -28.39 -21.40
N SER A 436 12.93 -29.03 -20.55
CA SER A 436 12.96 -28.75 -19.09
C SER A 436 14.32 -29.12 -18.49
N ASP A 437 14.88 -30.26 -18.84
CA ASP A 437 16.20 -30.68 -18.33
C ASP A 437 17.32 -29.78 -18.84
N LYS A 438 17.24 -29.34 -20.10
CA LYS A 438 18.18 -28.38 -20.68
C LYS A 438 18.15 -27.05 -19.93
N LEU A 439 16.98 -26.43 -19.74
CA LEU A 439 16.82 -25.19 -19.01
C LEU A 439 17.29 -25.29 -17.54
N ASN A 440 16.98 -26.41 -16.89
CA ASN A 440 17.43 -26.67 -15.51
C ASN A 440 18.96 -26.72 -15.44
N LYS A 441 19.61 -27.49 -16.32
CA LYS A 441 21.06 -27.64 -16.32
C LYS A 441 21.78 -26.33 -16.62
N GLU A 442 21.34 -25.59 -17.62
CA GLU A 442 21.93 -24.31 -18.02
C GLU A 442 21.84 -23.30 -16.90
N PHE A 443 20.64 -23.13 -16.32
CA PHE A 443 20.46 -22.15 -15.25
C PHE A 443 21.16 -22.54 -13.95
N ARG A 444 21.16 -23.83 -13.58
CA ARG A 444 21.90 -24.31 -12.42
C ARG A 444 23.42 -24.10 -12.57
N SER A 445 23.94 -24.26 -13.79
CA SER A 445 25.35 -24.00 -14.09
C SER A 445 25.70 -22.53 -13.93
N LEU A 446 24.83 -21.63 -14.43
CA LEU A 446 24.97 -20.19 -14.22
C LEU A 446 25.02 -19.82 -12.71
N LEU A 447 24.07 -20.33 -11.93
CA LEU A 447 24.05 -20.05 -10.48
C LEU A 447 25.31 -20.56 -9.78
N GLN A 448 25.81 -21.73 -10.17
CA GLN A 448 27.05 -22.29 -9.60
C GLN A 448 28.29 -21.46 -9.97
N GLU A 449 28.35 -20.95 -11.21
CA GLU A 449 29.42 -20.06 -11.66
C GLU A 449 29.43 -18.78 -10.82
N ARG A 450 28.29 -18.09 -10.68
CA ARG A 450 28.15 -16.88 -9.87
C ARG A 450 28.53 -17.11 -8.40
N LEU A 451 28.09 -18.22 -7.82
CA LEU A 451 28.48 -18.56 -6.45
C LEU A 451 30.00 -18.75 -6.30
N ASN A 452 30.64 -19.41 -7.28
CA ASN A 452 32.09 -19.62 -7.25
C ASN A 452 32.85 -18.29 -7.38
N GLU A 453 32.38 -17.38 -8.24
CA GLU A 453 32.96 -16.03 -8.39
C GLU A 453 32.91 -15.26 -7.06
N VAL A 454 31.78 -15.23 -6.39
CA VAL A 454 31.60 -14.56 -5.09
C VAL A 454 32.50 -15.16 -3.99
N LYS A 455 32.62 -16.51 -3.96
CA LYS A 455 33.49 -17.20 -3.02
C LYS A 455 34.98 -16.92 -3.24
N GLN A 456 35.41 -16.74 -4.49
CA GLN A 456 36.78 -16.38 -4.83
C GLN A 456 37.07 -14.90 -4.60
N LYS A 457 36.11 -14.03 -4.91
CA LYS A 457 36.20 -12.58 -4.79
C LYS A 457 34.89 -11.99 -4.29
N PRO A 458 34.76 -11.83 -2.96
CA PRO A 458 33.61 -11.17 -2.37
C PRO A 458 33.36 -9.79 -2.98
N LEU A 459 32.08 -9.43 -3.17
CA LEU A 459 31.70 -8.12 -3.66
C LEU A 459 31.96 -7.07 -2.56
N PRO A 460 32.51 -5.90 -2.91
CA PRO A 460 32.59 -4.79 -1.99
C PRO A 460 31.17 -4.33 -1.60
N TYR A 461 31.00 -3.84 -0.39
CA TYR A 461 29.77 -3.17 0.02
C TYR A 461 29.45 -2.02 -0.95
N LYS A 462 28.22 -1.98 -1.41
CA LYS A 462 27.68 -0.86 -2.18
C LYS A 462 26.43 -0.36 -1.44
N PRO A 463 26.40 0.92 -1.04
CA PRO A 463 25.17 1.53 -0.51
C PRO A 463 24.01 1.32 -1.46
N GLN A 464 22.80 1.20 -0.94
CA GLN A 464 21.61 1.15 -1.78
C GLN A 464 21.56 2.43 -2.63
N LYS A 465 21.30 2.27 -3.93
CA LYS A 465 21.16 3.43 -4.82
C LYS A 465 20.02 4.30 -4.29
N LYS A 466 20.34 5.58 -3.99
CA LYS A 466 19.32 6.56 -3.66
C LYS A 466 18.36 6.71 -4.85
N ASP A 467 17.09 6.88 -4.56
CA ASP A 467 16.12 7.28 -5.57
C ASP A 467 16.50 8.65 -6.11
N GLU A 468 16.16 8.94 -7.38
CA GLU A 468 16.57 10.18 -8.05
C GLU A 468 16.10 11.43 -7.29
N GLU A 469 14.91 11.36 -6.70
CA GLU A 469 14.31 12.41 -5.88
C GLU A 469 15.11 12.76 -4.62
N TRP A 470 15.92 11.82 -4.13
CA TRP A 470 16.77 11.96 -2.94
C TRP A 470 18.23 12.29 -3.26
N SER A 471 18.60 12.33 -4.53
CA SER A 471 20.01 12.46 -4.97
C SER A 471 20.67 13.77 -4.55
N PHE A 472 19.89 14.85 -4.34
CA PHE A 472 20.37 16.16 -3.92
C PHE A 472 20.53 16.29 -2.38
N LEU A 473 20.10 15.29 -1.60
CA LEU A 473 20.20 15.29 -0.15
C LEU A 473 21.34 14.40 0.33
N ARG A 474 22.06 14.88 1.32
CA ARG A 474 23.10 14.10 2.03
C ARG A 474 22.53 13.39 3.26
N THR A 475 23.31 12.57 3.90
CA THR A 475 23.08 12.05 5.25
C THR A 475 23.54 13.08 6.29
N SER A 476 22.83 13.20 7.41
CA SER A 476 23.22 14.11 8.49
C SER A 476 24.45 13.64 9.25
N SER A 477 25.10 14.59 9.92
CA SER A 477 26.14 14.36 10.90
C SER A 477 25.77 15.02 12.24
N ALA A 478 26.42 14.69 13.31
CA ALA A 478 26.16 15.28 14.64
C ALA A 478 26.33 16.81 14.66
N GLU A 479 27.24 17.35 13.85
CA GLU A 479 27.51 18.80 13.73
C GLU A 479 26.29 19.56 13.21
N ASP A 480 25.43 18.93 12.42
CA ASP A 480 24.23 19.56 11.84
C ASP A 480 23.19 19.95 12.88
N PHE A 481 23.27 19.37 14.06
CA PHE A 481 22.33 19.62 15.16
C PHE A 481 22.86 20.65 16.18
N ILE A 482 24.08 21.17 16.00
CA ILE A 482 24.67 22.22 16.85
C ILE A 482 23.99 23.58 16.60
N SER A 483 23.57 23.85 15.37
CA SER A 483 22.92 25.09 14.99
C SER A 483 21.78 24.87 13.99
N SER A 484 20.75 25.69 14.05
CA SER A 484 19.65 25.65 13.11
C SER A 484 19.94 26.49 11.86
N PRO A 485 19.44 26.07 10.67
CA PRO A 485 19.58 26.81 9.43
C PRO A 485 18.77 28.10 9.46
N ASP A 486 19.02 28.98 8.50
CA ASP A 486 18.25 30.22 8.33
C ASP A 486 16.83 29.92 7.84
N THR A 487 15.84 30.20 8.68
CA THR A 487 14.42 29.95 8.44
C THR A 487 13.58 31.23 8.42
N LYS A 488 14.24 32.40 8.43
CA LYS A 488 13.58 33.73 8.41
C LYS A 488 12.79 33.94 7.13
N ILE A 489 11.79 34.82 7.24
CA ILE A 489 11.06 35.38 6.10
C ILE A 489 11.01 36.90 6.22
N ASP A 490 10.72 37.60 5.14
CA ASP A 490 10.57 39.05 5.17
C ASP A 490 9.14 39.49 5.52
N ASN A 491 8.99 40.78 5.90
CA ASN A 491 7.70 41.38 6.23
C ASN A 491 6.72 41.34 5.04
N LYS A 492 7.21 41.41 3.82
CA LYS A 492 6.37 41.34 2.61
C LYS A 492 5.68 39.98 2.50
N THR A 493 6.41 38.91 2.76
CA THR A 493 5.89 37.54 2.79
C THR A 493 4.85 37.37 3.90
N ILE A 494 5.10 37.90 5.13
CA ILE A 494 4.11 37.84 6.22
C ILE A 494 2.82 38.56 5.80
N ASN A 495 2.91 39.77 5.28
CA ASN A 495 1.77 40.55 4.85
C ASN A 495 0.98 39.89 3.69
N GLN A 496 1.69 39.28 2.72
CA GLN A 496 1.07 38.58 1.62
C GLN A 496 0.23 37.39 2.11
N ILE A 497 0.80 36.57 3.00
CA ILE A 497 0.11 35.41 3.57
C ILE A 497 -1.05 35.87 4.44
N GLY A 498 -0.83 36.83 5.34
CA GLY A 498 -1.85 37.39 6.19
C GLY A 498 -3.05 37.93 5.40
N LYS A 499 -2.80 38.66 4.31
CA LYS A 499 -3.86 39.16 3.44
C LYS A 499 -4.68 37.99 2.81
N SER A 500 -4.03 36.95 2.34
CA SER A 500 -4.74 35.80 1.78
C SER A 500 -5.59 35.08 2.82
N LEU A 501 -5.08 34.92 4.06
CA LEU A 501 -5.79 34.23 5.14
C LEU A 501 -7.09 34.90 5.57
N ILE A 502 -7.26 36.20 5.29
CA ILE A 502 -8.48 36.98 5.62
C ILE A 502 -9.35 37.30 4.40
N THR A 503 -8.84 37.09 3.19
CA THR A 503 -9.58 37.39 1.94
C THR A 503 -10.47 36.23 1.56
N LEU A 504 -11.73 36.52 1.30
CA LEU A 504 -12.72 35.55 0.83
C LEU A 504 -13.05 35.79 -0.67
N PRO A 505 -13.44 34.76 -1.40
CA PRO A 505 -13.94 34.92 -2.77
C PRO A 505 -15.22 35.77 -2.80
N GLU A 506 -15.46 36.41 -3.93
CA GLU A 506 -16.70 37.16 -4.14
C GLU A 506 -17.92 36.26 -3.97
N GLY A 507 -18.93 36.75 -3.23
CA GLY A 507 -20.15 36.02 -2.94
C GLY A 507 -20.05 34.94 -1.86
N PHE A 508 -18.87 34.65 -1.31
CA PHE A 508 -18.68 33.67 -0.25
C PHE A 508 -19.30 34.16 1.08
N LYS A 509 -20.13 33.34 1.70
CA LYS A 509 -20.81 33.67 2.96
C LYS A 509 -20.33 32.81 4.13
N PRO A 510 -19.38 33.26 4.93
CA PRO A 510 -18.92 32.52 6.08
C PRO A 510 -19.94 32.56 7.23
N LEU A 511 -19.88 31.54 8.10
CA LEU A 511 -20.58 31.58 9.38
C LEU A 511 -20.10 32.75 10.25
N LYS A 512 -20.96 33.28 11.12
CA LYS A 512 -20.62 34.40 12.03
C LYS A 512 -19.34 34.15 12.86
N GLN A 513 -19.13 32.93 13.32
CA GLN A 513 -17.93 32.51 14.04
C GLN A 513 -16.67 32.64 13.18
N ILE A 514 -16.76 32.25 11.91
CA ILE A 514 -15.65 32.38 10.95
C ILE A 514 -15.38 33.86 10.65
N THR A 515 -16.43 34.69 10.49
CA THR A 515 -16.25 36.13 10.31
C THR A 515 -15.49 36.74 11.48
N ARG A 516 -15.77 36.30 12.72
CA ARG A 516 -15.04 36.77 13.91
C ARG A 516 -13.58 36.29 13.86
N LEU A 517 -13.32 35.02 13.55
CA LEU A 517 -11.98 34.48 13.40
C LEU A 517 -11.15 35.29 12.38
N LEU A 518 -11.75 35.64 11.23
CA LEU A 518 -11.06 36.44 10.20
C LEU A 518 -10.73 37.86 10.70
N LYS A 519 -11.59 38.50 11.49
CA LYS A 519 -11.30 39.77 12.12
C LYS A 519 -10.19 39.67 13.16
N ASP A 520 -10.17 38.62 13.95
CA ASP A 520 -9.10 38.36 14.92
C ASP A 520 -7.75 38.18 14.20
N ARG A 521 -7.73 37.44 13.06
CA ARG A 521 -6.53 37.31 12.21
C ARG A 521 -6.11 38.67 11.62
N GLU A 522 -7.04 39.44 11.09
CA GLU A 522 -6.78 40.78 10.55
C GLU A 522 -6.08 41.64 11.59
N ASN A 523 -6.63 41.68 12.81
CA ASN A 523 -6.03 42.41 13.96
C ASN A 523 -4.61 41.89 14.26
N ASN A 524 -4.39 40.56 14.27
CA ASN A 524 -3.10 39.97 14.59
C ASN A 524 -2.04 40.32 13.54
N PHE A 525 -2.36 40.23 12.25
CA PHE A 525 -1.40 40.47 11.17
C PHE A 525 -1.16 41.94 10.86
N PHE A 526 -2.17 42.83 11.00
CA PHE A 526 -2.07 44.17 10.47
C PHE A 526 -2.08 45.26 11.53
N GLU A 527 -2.74 45.06 12.69
CA GLU A 527 -2.83 46.05 13.75
C GLU A 527 -1.78 45.77 14.84
N THR A 528 -1.90 44.65 15.55
CA THR A 528 -1.02 44.34 16.70
C THR A 528 0.35 43.81 16.29
N LYS A 529 0.45 43.13 15.18
CA LYS A 529 1.64 42.40 14.68
C LYS A 529 2.15 41.36 15.67
N TYR A 530 1.24 40.71 16.38
CA TYR A 530 1.47 39.57 17.26
C TYR A 530 0.69 38.40 16.77
N LEU A 531 1.39 37.29 16.44
CA LEU A 531 0.79 36.06 15.93
C LEU A 531 0.64 35.02 17.04
N ASN A 532 -0.52 34.42 17.11
CA ASN A 532 -0.78 33.27 17.97
C ASN A 532 -0.27 31.96 17.34
N TRP A 533 -0.51 30.85 18.01
CA TRP A 533 -0.04 29.53 17.56
C TRP A 533 -0.57 29.15 16.18
N ALA A 534 -1.88 29.29 15.94
CA ALA A 534 -2.53 28.93 14.69
C ALA A 534 -2.09 29.82 13.52
N ASP A 535 -1.93 31.14 13.79
CA ASP A 535 -1.46 32.08 12.77
C ASP A 535 -0.01 31.79 12.38
N ALA A 536 0.86 31.43 13.33
CA ALA A 536 2.25 31.06 13.09
C ALA A 536 2.37 29.73 12.32
N GLU A 537 1.51 28.77 12.62
CA GLU A 537 1.41 27.50 11.89
C GLU A 537 1.04 27.74 10.43
N LEU A 538 -0.04 28.48 10.17
CA LEU A 538 -0.48 28.80 8.80
C LEU A 538 0.52 29.68 8.05
N LEU A 539 1.23 30.57 8.75
CA LEU A 539 2.32 31.38 8.21
C LEU A 539 3.47 30.48 7.73
N ALA A 540 3.84 29.49 8.53
CA ALA A 540 4.89 28.54 8.16
C ALA A 540 4.52 27.77 6.88
N TYR A 541 3.32 27.22 6.82
CA TYR A 541 2.83 26.53 5.62
C TYR A 541 2.79 27.46 4.41
N GLY A 542 2.21 28.64 4.55
CA GLY A 542 2.14 29.64 3.47
C GLY A 542 3.51 30.06 2.94
N SER A 543 4.49 30.20 3.82
CA SER A 543 5.86 30.56 3.42
C SER A 543 6.55 29.44 2.64
N LEU A 544 6.35 28.17 3.00
CA LEU A 544 6.86 27.03 2.25
C LEU A 544 6.24 26.93 0.84
N LEU A 545 4.94 27.22 0.73
CA LEU A 545 4.26 27.24 -0.57
C LEU A 545 4.82 28.32 -1.50
N LEU A 546 5.17 29.49 -0.96
CA LEU A 546 5.83 30.57 -1.71
C LEU A 546 7.29 30.23 -2.06
N ASP A 547 7.95 29.38 -1.27
CA ASP A 547 9.28 28.83 -1.55
C ASP A 547 9.21 27.59 -2.49
N ASN A 548 8.08 27.38 -3.15
CA ASN A 548 7.85 26.26 -4.08
C ASN A 548 7.97 24.87 -3.43
N LYS A 549 7.59 24.76 -2.16
CA LYS A 549 7.54 23.50 -1.42
C LYS A 549 6.09 23.12 -1.17
N ASN A 550 5.69 21.92 -1.59
CA ASN A 550 4.36 21.41 -1.31
C ASN A 550 4.14 21.19 0.19
N VAL A 551 2.90 21.30 0.63
CA VAL A 551 2.48 20.95 1.99
C VAL A 551 1.31 19.99 1.92
N ARG A 552 1.47 18.81 2.51
CA ARG A 552 0.44 17.80 2.66
C ARG A 552 0.16 17.55 4.14
N ILE A 553 -1.10 17.67 4.54
CA ILE A 553 -1.53 17.44 5.93
C ILE A 553 -2.68 16.43 5.94
N SER A 554 -2.58 15.42 6.77
CA SER A 554 -3.71 14.52 7.04
C SER A 554 -3.82 14.14 8.52
N GLY A 555 -4.98 13.66 8.89
CA GLY A 555 -5.33 13.26 10.25
C GLY A 555 -6.81 13.51 10.52
N GLN A 556 -7.28 13.11 11.68
CA GLN A 556 -8.66 13.30 12.09
C GLN A 556 -8.92 14.78 12.41
N ASP A 557 -9.95 15.39 11.80
CA ASP A 557 -10.37 16.78 12.00
C ASP A 557 -9.34 17.87 11.66
N VAL A 558 -8.26 17.55 10.94
CA VAL A 558 -7.13 18.48 10.70
C VAL A 558 -7.51 19.74 9.93
N ILE A 559 -8.54 19.69 9.07
CA ILE A 559 -8.97 20.87 8.29
C ILE A 559 -9.35 22.03 9.19
N ARG A 560 -10.08 21.75 10.25
CA ARG A 560 -10.47 22.72 11.29
C ARG A 560 -9.42 22.79 12.40
N GLY A 561 -8.73 21.68 12.65
CA GLY A 561 -8.00 21.35 13.86
C GLY A 561 -8.94 20.80 14.93
N THR A 562 -8.52 19.74 15.65
CA THR A 562 -9.33 19.11 16.72
C THR A 562 -9.84 20.14 17.73
N PHE A 563 -9.03 21.13 18.06
CA PHE A 563 -9.35 22.21 19.00
C PHE A 563 -9.94 23.45 18.33
N SER A 564 -10.41 23.37 17.10
CA SER A 564 -11.00 24.50 16.34
C SER A 564 -10.07 25.71 16.26
N HIS A 565 -8.78 25.49 16.01
CA HIS A 565 -7.75 26.52 15.95
C HIS A 565 -7.29 26.87 14.53
N ARG A 566 -7.12 25.83 13.67
CA ARG A 566 -6.46 25.96 12.35
C ARG A 566 -7.35 26.61 11.30
N HIS A 567 -8.52 26.07 11.05
CA HIS A 567 -9.42 26.50 9.98
C HIS A 567 -8.70 26.77 8.65
N ALA A 568 -7.97 25.75 8.16
CA ALA A 568 -7.20 25.84 6.92
C ALA A 568 -8.05 25.83 5.65
N LYS A 569 -9.28 25.31 5.73
CA LYS A 569 -10.34 25.48 4.74
C LYS A 569 -11.55 26.09 5.40
N LEU A 570 -12.17 27.03 4.70
CA LEU A 570 -13.42 27.69 5.08
C LEU A 570 -14.55 27.14 4.21
N PHE A 571 -15.76 27.11 4.73
CA PHE A 571 -16.92 26.58 4.02
C PHE A 571 -18.00 27.67 3.89
N ASP A 572 -18.54 27.81 2.68
CA ASP A 572 -19.66 28.69 2.44
C ASP A 572 -20.91 28.16 3.14
N ALA A 573 -21.58 29.01 3.92
CA ALA A 573 -22.70 28.63 4.76
C ALA A 573 -23.96 28.24 3.95
N ASN A 574 -24.07 28.64 2.67
CA ASN A 574 -25.25 28.37 1.86
C ASN A 574 -25.13 27.08 1.03
N ASN A 575 -23.93 26.77 0.53
CA ASN A 575 -23.71 25.71 -0.45
C ASN A 575 -22.64 24.72 -0.05
N ASN A 576 -21.97 24.94 1.09
CA ASN A 576 -20.89 24.10 1.63
C ASN A 576 -19.64 23.99 0.74
N ILE A 577 -19.45 24.91 -0.22
CA ILE A 577 -18.27 24.92 -1.08
C ILE A 577 -17.04 25.29 -0.24
N PRO A 578 -15.98 24.46 -0.25
CA PRO A 578 -14.75 24.74 0.50
C PRO A 578 -13.88 25.77 -0.23
N TYR A 579 -13.27 26.66 0.53
CA TYR A 579 -12.24 27.60 0.08
C TYR A 579 -10.96 27.42 0.91
N SER A 580 -9.81 27.32 0.25
CA SER A 580 -8.50 27.21 0.90
C SER A 580 -7.70 28.51 0.67
N PRO A 581 -7.58 29.39 1.66
CA PRO A 581 -6.80 30.62 1.52
C PRO A 581 -5.33 30.37 1.11
N LEU A 582 -4.71 29.33 1.66
CA LEU A 582 -3.30 28.99 1.37
C LEU A 582 -3.06 28.51 -0.08
N ASN A 583 -4.08 28.14 -0.82
CA ASN A 583 -3.95 27.86 -2.26
C ASN A 583 -4.15 29.11 -3.14
N ASN A 584 -4.25 30.28 -2.53
CA ASN A 584 -4.52 31.55 -3.22
C ASN A 584 -3.53 32.67 -2.81
N LEU A 585 -2.29 32.31 -2.47
CA LEU A 585 -1.23 33.26 -2.10
C LEU A 585 -0.62 33.92 -3.34
N SER A 586 -0.41 33.15 -4.41
CA SER A 586 0.23 33.56 -5.66
C SER A 586 -0.23 32.66 -6.79
N LYS A 587 -0.09 33.15 -8.04
CA LYS A 587 -0.36 32.31 -9.23
C LYS A 587 0.67 31.19 -9.42
N ASN A 588 1.90 31.39 -8.96
CA ASN A 588 3.03 30.48 -9.13
C ASN A 588 3.52 29.98 -7.77
N GLN A 589 2.66 29.34 -7.02
CA GLN A 589 2.98 28.74 -5.73
C GLN A 589 2.85 27.21 -5.78
N ALA A 590 3.44 26.54 -4.80
CA ALA A 590 3.22 25.12 -4.59
C ALA A 590 1.82 24.81 -4.02
N ASN A 591 1.45 23.53 -3.97
CA ASN A 591 0.13 23.06 -3.56
C ASN A 591 0.01 22.86 -2.05
N PHE A 592 -1.09 23.34 -1.49
CA PHE A 592 -1.52 23.03 -0.13
C PHE A 592 -2.62 21.97 -0.14
N ASN A 593 -2.29 20.78 0.30
CA ASN A 593 -3.20 19.64 0.37
C ASN A 593 -3.50 19.30 1.83
N ILE A 594 -4.75 19.41 2.24
CA ILE A 594 -5.18 19.04 3.59
C ILE A 594 -6.44 18.18 3.53
N PHE A 595 -6.44 17.06 4.27
CA PHE A 595 -7.50 16.05 4.26
C PHE A 595 -7.83 15.57 5.67
N ASN A 596 -9.10 15.62 6.03
CA ASN A 596 -9.56 14.82 7.16
C ASN A 596 -9.44 13.34 6.79
N SER A 597 -8.78 12.56 7.61
CA SER A 597 -8.59 11.13 7.41
C SER A 597 -9.80 10.32 7.86
N LEU A 598 -9.81 9.04 7.46
CA LEU A 598 -10.63 8.04 8.16
C LEU A 598 -10.12 7.88 9.60
N LEU A 599 -10.95 7.27 10.47
CA LEU A 599 -10.60 6.96 11.87
C LEU A 599 -9.65 5.76 11.93
N SER A 600 -8.39 6.02 11.65
CA SER A 600 -7.29 5.06 11.71
C SER A 600 -5.99 5.81 11.97
N GLU A 601 -5.24 5.41 12.95
CA GLU A 601 -3.88 5.88 13.20
C GLU A 601 -2.87 5.06 12.42
N PHE A 602 -3.00 3.72 12.46
CA PHE A 602 -2.03 2.80 11.86
C PHE A 602 -1.95 2.96 10.33
N GLY A 603 -3.09 2.83 9.65
CA GLY A 603 -3.14 2.96 8.19
C GLY A 603 -2.77 4.36 7.70
N VAL A 604 -3.28 5.40 8.37
CA VAL A 604 -3.05 6.80 7.95
C VAL A 604 -1.60 7.21 8.17
N LEU A 605 -1.01 6.93 9.34
CA LEU A 605 0.40 7.25 9.59
C LEU A 605 1.33 6.46 8.64
N GLY A 606 1.00 5.18 8.36
CA GLY A 606 1.75 4.38 7.38
C GLY A 606 1.68 4.97 5.97
N PHE A 607 0.53 5.48 5.57
CA PHE A 607 0.35 6.15 4.28
C PHE A 607 1.18 7.43 4.20
N GLU A 608 1.10 8.30 5.20
CA GLU A 608 1.85 9.56 5.21
C GLU A 608 3.36 9.33 5.31
N TYR A 609 3.79 8.29 6.02
CA TYR A 609 5.19 7.86 6.00
C TYR A 609 5.63 7.46 4.57
N GLY A 610 4.83 6.63 3.88
CA GLY A 610 5.10 6.25 2.49
C GLY A 610 5.15 7.45 1.54
N TYR A 611 4.24 8.41 1.71
CA TYR A 611 4.24 9.66 0.95
C TYR A 611 5.53 10.47 1.21
N SER A 612 5.92 10.63 2.46
CA SER A 612 7.15 11.35 2.85
C SER A 612 8.42 10.65 2.34
N MET A 613 8.41 9.32 2.27
CA MET A 613 9.54 8.54 1.74
C MET A 613 9.72 8.74 0.23
N ALA A 614 8.65 9.02 -0.51
CA ALA A 614 8.70 9.29 -1.95
C ALA A 614 8.97 10.76 -2.28
N SER A 615 8.65 11.69 -1.37
CA SER A 615 8.66 13.13 -1.66
C SER A 615 9.49 13.94 -0.65
N PRO A 616 10.81 14.07 -0.89
CA PRO A 616 11.71 14.82 0.00
C PRO A 616 11.49 16.34 -0.03
N ASN A 617 10.79 16.88 -1.04
CA ASN A 617 10.51 18.32 -1.19
C ASN A 617 9.13 18.75 -0.70
N THR A 618 8.31 17.82 -0.23
CA THR A 618 6.99 18.09 0.35
C THR A 618 7.06 18.01 1.88
N LEU A 619 6.54 19.01 2.56
CA LEU A 619 6.25 18.89 4.00
C LEU A 619 5.04 17.98 4.17
N VAL A 620 5.27 16.75 4.61
CA VAL A 620 4.22 15.80 4.95
C VAL A 620 3.95 15.84 6.44
N VAL A 621 2.69 16.07 6.81
CA VAL A 621 2.27 16.21 8.20
C VAL A 621 1.14 15.22 8.51
N TRP A 622 1.33 14.44 9.56
CA TRP A 622 0.24 13.70 10.19
C TRP A 622 -0.05 14.27 11.58
N GLU A 623 -1.32 14.60 11.85
CA GLU A 623 -1.76 15.05 13.16
C GLU A 623 -2.65 14.00 13.81
N ALA A 624 -2.25 13.49 14.96
CA ALA A 624 -3.12 12.68 15.81
C ALA A 624 -4.25 13.54 16.38
N GLN A 625 -5.45 12.97 16.55
CA GLN A 625 -6.55 13.70 17.19
C GLN A 625 -6.18 14.08 18.64
N PHE A 626 -5.56 13.15 19.35
CA PHE A 626 -4.81 13.35 20.59
C PHE A 626 -3.52 12.53 20.51
N GLY A 627 -2.44 13.03 21.08
CA GLY A 627 -1.16 12.34 21.08
C GLY A 627 -1.18 10.96 21.75
N ASP A 628 -2.11 10.76 22.69
CA ASP A 628 -2.38 9.47 23.32
C ASP A 628 -2.70 8.35 22.31
N PHE A 629 -3.42 8.68 21.23
CA PHE A 629 -3.87 7.70 20.24
C PHE A 629 -2.76 7.26 19.27
N SER A 630 -1.60 7.92 19.31
CA SER A 630 -0.45 7.52 18.47
C SER A 630 0.01 6.08 18.71
N ASN A 631 -0.31 5.50 19.88
CA ASN A 631 0.00 4.10 20.16
C ASN A 631 -0.77 3.10 19.27
N GLY A 632 -1.90 3.50 18.67
CA GLY A 632 -2.58 2.74 17.64
C GLY A 632 -1.74 2.55 16.36
N ALA A 633 -0.73 3.41 16.15
CA ALA A 633 0.21 3.35 15.03
C ALA A 633 1.65 2.98 15.48
N GLN A 634 1.83 2.38 16.65
CA GLN A 634 3.16 2.13 17.23
C GLN A 634 4.06 1.30 16.29
N VAL A 635 3.48 0.37 15.53
CA VAL A 635 4.23 -0.41 14.53
C VAL A 635 4.89 0.47 13.48
N ILE A 636 4.22 1.51 12.99
CA ILE A 636 4.79 2.44 12.01
C ILE A 636 5.89 3.27 12.66
N ILE A 637 5.68 3.71 13.90
CA ILE A 637 6.68 4.50 14.64
C ILE A 637 7.96 3.67 14.85
N ASP A 638 7.84 2.44 15.38
CA ASP A 638 8.98 1.61 15.75
C ASP A 638 9.70 1.01 14.54
N GLN A 639 8.93 0.52 13.56
CA GLN A 639 9.48 -0.32 12.50
C GLN A 639 9.85 0.45 11.23
N PHE A 640 9.30 1.65 11.04
CA PHE A 640 9.53 2.48 9.86
C PHE A 640 10.12 3.84 10.23
N ILE A 641 9.38 4.69 10.97
CA ILE A 641 9.79 6.09 11.16
C ILE A 641 11.14 6.19 11.91
N SER A 642 11.28 5.49 13.04
CA SER A 642 12.48 5.58 13.89
C SER A 642 13.66 4.77 13.38
N SER A 643 13.46 3.74 12.55
CA SER A 643 14.48 2.75 12.24
C SER A 643 14.81 2.56 10.75
N ALA A 644 14.04 3.20 9.82
CA ALA A 644 14.23 2.98 8.40
C ALA A 644 15.60 3.47 7.88
N GLU A 645 16.14 4.53 8.46
CA GLU A 645 17.43 5.07 8.03
C GLU A 645 18.57 4.09 8.35
N THR A 646 18.60 3.54 9.56
CA THR A 646 19.64 2.57 9.98
C THR A 646 19.47 1.19 9.37
N LYS A 647 18.21 0.75 9.12
CA LYS A 647 17.94 -0.57 8.53
C LYS A 647 18.04 -0.59 7.00
N TRP A 648 17.57 0.46 6.35
CA TRP A 648 17.32 0.46 4.90
C TRP A 648 17.92 1.66 4.16
N GLU A 649 18.68 2.51 4.83
CA GLU A 649 19.23 3.75 4.27
C GLU A 649 18.14 4.68 3.69
N LYS A 650 16.93 4.66 4.29
CA LYS A 650 15.77 5.44 3.82
C LYS A 650 15.44 6.56 4.80
N MET A 651 15.80 7.79 4.42
CA MET A 651 15.39 8.99 5.14
C MET A 651 13.90 9.30 4.94
N ASN A 652 13.31 10.06 5.85
CA ASN A 652 12.02 10.71 5.66
C ASN A 652 11.96 12.04 6.42
N GLY A 653 11.12 12.96 5.97
CA GLY A 653 10.91 14.28 6.57
C GLY A 653 9.56 14.44 7.25
N LEU A 654 8.90 13.36 7.63
CA LEU A 654 7.56 13.36 8.20
C LEU A 654 7.48 14.19 9.49
N LEU A 655 6.54 15.11 9.56
CA LEU A 655 6.20 15.85 10.77
C LEU A 655 4.95 15.23 11.41
N VAL A 656 5.10 14.76 12.65
CA VAL A 656 4.04 14.15 13.44
C VAL A 656 3.62 15.13 14.54
N LEU A 657 2.39 15.62 14.47
CA LEU A 657 1.82 16.52 15.47
C LEU A 657 1.02 15.72 16.51
N LEU A 658 1.44 15.82 17.77
CA LEU A 658 0.88 15.04 18.88
C LEU A 658 0.32 15.99 19.95
N PRO A 659 -0.99 16.30 19.96
CA PRO A 659 -1.60 17.08 21.02
C PRO A 659 -1.32 16.48 22.40
N HIS A 660 -0.63 17.26 23.25
CA HIS A 660 -0.11 16.83 24.54
C HIS A 660 -0.36 17.89 25.61
N GLY A 661 -0.64 17.46 26.83
CA GLY A 661 -0.82 18.28 28.02
C GLY A 661 -1.85 17.67 28.96
N TYR A 662 -1.58 17.75 30.27
CA TYR A 662 -2.46 17.22 31.33
C TYR A 662 -3.68 18.12 31.55
N GLU A 663 -4.43 18.36 30.48
CA GLU A 663 -5.60 19.24 30.43
C GLU A 663 -6.81 18.50 29.84
N GLY A 664 -6.65 17.23 29.50
CA GLY A 664 -7.69 16.41 28.90
C GLY A 664 -8.66 15.82 29.92
N GLN A 665 -9.80 15.34 29.43
CA GLN A 665 -10.74 14.58 30.22
C GLN A 665 -10.30 13.10 30.24
N GLY A 666 -9.73 12.69 31.35
CA GLY A 666 -9.26 11.33 31.57
C GLY A 666 -7.85 11.07 31.02
N PRO A 667 -7.34 9.84 31.19
CA PRO A 667 -5.95 9.48 30.88
C PRO A 667 -5.65 9.48 29.38
N GLU A 668 -6.62 9.14 28.52
CA GLU A 668 -6.42 9.01 27.07
C GLU A 668 -6.41 10.34 26.30
N HIS A 669 -6.60 11.45 26.99
CA HIS A 669 -6.65 12.79 26.40
C HIS A 669 -5.60 13.73 27.01
N SER A 670 -4.59 13.20 27.65
CA SER A 670 -3.61 13.98 28.43
C SER A 670 -2.19 13.85 27.91
N SER A 671 -1.68 12.67 27.66
CA SER A 671 -0.26 12.46 27.37
C SER A 671 0.02 11.75 26.06
N ALA A 672 0.80 12.37 25.18
CA ALA A 672 1.44 11.70 24.03
C ALA A 672 2.59 10.76 24.44
N ARG A 673 2.83 10.58 25.75
CA ARG A 673 3.86 9.72 26.31
C ARG A 673 5.26 10.00 25.72
N PRO A 674 5.80 11.19 25.90
CA PRO A 674 7.08 11.60 25.29
C PRO A 674 8.25 10.69 25.66
N HIS A 675 8.22 10.05 26.81
CA HIS A 675 9.24 9.08 27.21
C HIS A 675 9.38 7.89 26.25
N ARG A 676 8.30 7.45 25.60
CA ARG A 676 8.33 6.40 24.58
C ARG A 676 9.08 6.88 23.33
N LEU A 677 8.84 8.12 22.90
CA LEU A 677 9.53 8.72 21.76
C LEU A 677 11.01 8.93 22.07
N LEU A 678 11.33 9.45 23.26
CA LEU A 678 12.71 9.64 23.70
C LEU A 678 13.49 8.33 23.81
N SER A 679 12.84 7.23 24.20
CA SER A 679 13.48 5.90 24.23
C SER A 679 13.82 5.34 22.86
N LEU A 680 13.20 5.84 21.78
CA LEU A 680 13.48 5.48 20.40
C LEU A 680 14.56 6.34 19.74
N CYS A 681 14.98 7.44 20.41
CA CYS A 681 16.05 8.29 19.90
C CYS A 681 17.41 7.59 20.04
N SER A 682 18.08 7.44 18.92
CA SER A 682 19.43 6.88 18.83
C SER A 682 20.12 7.43 17.58
N GLU A 683 21.41 7.81 17.69
CA GLU A 683 22.23 8.22 16.55
C GLU A 683 21.59 9.30 15.66
N ASP A 684 20.95 10.28 16.30
CA ASP A 684 20.26 11.40 15.62
C ASP A 684 19.20 10.97 14.58
N ASN A 685 18.53 9.83 14.81
CA ASN A 685 17.54 9.25 13.89
C ASN A 685 16.25 10.07 13.77
N MET A 686 15.88 10.83 14.79
CA MET A 686 14.61 11.58 14.84
C MET A 686 14.68 12.78 15.77
N VAL A 687 13.79 13.75 15.53
CA VAL A 687 13.62 14.94 16.36
C VAL A 687 12.38 14.77 17.25
N VAL A 688 12.53 15.03 18.55
CA VAL A 688 11.40 15.12 19.51
C VAL A 688 11.39 16.54 20.09
N ALA A 689 10.31 17.29 19.87
CA ALA A 689 10.22 18.69 20.25
C ALA A 689 8.97 19.00 21.08
N ASN A 690 9.14 19.81 22.14
CA ASN A 690 8.04 20.41 22.91
C ASN A 690 8.23 21.93 22.91
N LEU A 691 7.54 22.61 22.01
CA LEU A 691 7.77 24.01 21.72
C LEU A 691 7.03 24.94 22.68
N THR A 692 7.61 26.10 22.95
CA THR A 692 7.07 27.09 23.92
C THR A 692 6.42 28.28 23.23
N THR A 693 6.94 28.74 22.08
CA THR A 693 6.44 29.97 21.42
C THR A 693 5.93 29.71 20.00
N PRO A 694 4.97 30.53 19.49
CA PRO A 694 4.52 30.46 18.10
C PRO A 694 5.65 30.64 17.08
N ALA A 695 6.60 31.54 17.32
CA ALA A 695 7.74 31.73 16.42
C ALA A 695 8.63 30.48 16.33
N ASN A 696 8.85 29.79 17.46
CA ASN A 696 9.63 28.55 17.44
C ASN A 696 8.93 27.43 16.69
N LEU A 697 7.59 27.36 16.71
CA LEU A 697 6.80 26.47 15.86
C LEU A 697 7.02 26.78 14.37
N PHE A 698 6.88 28.05 14.00
CA PHE A 698 7.10 28.49 12.63
C PHE A 698 8.49 28.07 12.11
N HIS A 699 9.53 28.35 12.87
CA HIS A 699 10.91 28.00 12.49
C HIS A 699 11.13 26.50 12.44
N MET A 700 10.54 25.73 13.35
CA MET A 700 10.62 24.28 13.36
C MET A 700 10.02 23.66 12.10
N ILE A 701 8.82 24.11 11.70
CA ILE A 701 8.14 23.62 10.49
C ILE A 701 8.98 23.92 9.25
N ARG A 702 9.51 25.13 9.12
CA ARG A 702 10.36 25.49 7.98
C ARG A 702 11.66 24.72 7.96
N ARG A 703 12.27 24.49 9.15
CA ARG A 703 13.54 23.76 9.30
C ARG A 703 13.49 22.36 8.70
N GLN A 704 12.33 21.67 8.76
CA GLN A 704 12.15 20.31 8.21
C GLN A 704 12.52 20.22 6.72
N LEU A 705 12.31 21.29 5.94
CA LEU A 705 12.64 21.31 4.52
C LEU A 705 13.82 22.23 4.16
N THR A 706 14.35 22.99 5.14
CA THR A 706 15.52 23.86 4.91
C THR A 706 16.83 23.09 5.02
N TRP A 707 16.90 22.07 5.85
CA TRP A 707 18.03 21.17 5.91
C TRP A 707 18.30 20.49 4.55
N ASP A 708 19.56 20.22 4.25
CA ASP A 708 20.00 19.44 3.09
C ASP A 708 20.01 17.90 3.36
N PHE A 709 19.32 17.49 4.41
CA PHE A 709 18.97 16.13 4.80
C PHE A 709 17.54 16.11 5.33
N ARG A 710 17.00 14.91 5.64
CA ARG A 710 15.66 14.80 6.23
C ARG A 710 15.70 13.94 7.48
N LYS A 711 14.98 14.38 8.52
CA LYS A 711 14.71 13.61 9.75
C LYS A 711 13.23 13.71 10.10
N PRO A 712 12.61 12.63 10.55
CA PRO A 712 11.25 12.69 11.09
C PRO A 712 11.22 13.52 12.38
N CYS A 713 10.13 14.27 12.57
CA CYS A 713 9.96 15.11 13.73
C CYS A 713 8.65 14.80 14.44
N PHE A 714 8.74 14.49 15.73
CA PHE A 714 7.60 14.37 16.64
C PHE A 714 7.45 15.64 17.45
N LEU A 715 6.40 16.39 17.17
CA LEU A 715 6.09 17.66 17.84
C LEU A 715 4.95 17.46 18.83
N LEU A 716 5.24 17.68 20.11
CA LEU A 716 4.23 17.73 21.16
C LEU A 716 3.47 19.05 21.03
N SER A 717 2.29 18.99 20.40
CA SER A 717 1.44 20.19 20.17
C SER A 717 0.68 20.57 21.43
N PRO A 718 0.55 21.88 21.74
CA PRO A 718 -0.21 22.33 22.91
C PRO A 718 -1.72 22.21 22.69
N LYS A 719 -2.47 22.30 23.79
CA LYS A 719 -3.95 22.40 23.81
C LYS A 719 -4.42 23.75 24.30
N SER A 720 -4.28 24.07 25.60
CA SER A 720 -4.70 25.37 26.16
C SER A 720 -3.88 26.53 25.60
N LEU A 721 -2.60 26.33 25.30
CA LEU A 721 -1.73 27.36 24.73
C LEU A 721 -2.20 27.86 23.36
N LEU A 722 -2.98 27.07 22.62
CA LEU A 722 -3.57 27.50 21.33
C LEU A 722 -4.42 28.78 21.45
N ARG A 723 -4.92 29.08 22.65
CA ARG A 723 -5.79 30.26 22.95
C ARG A 723 -5.32 31.10 24.14
N HIS A 724 -4.15 30.79 24.69
CA HIS A 724 -3.64 31.52 25.85
C HIS A 724 -3.16 32.89 25.40
N PRO A 725 -3.60 34.00 26.06
CA PRO A 725 -3.31 35.38 25.63
C PRO A 725 -1.82 35.72 25.55
N SER A 726 -1.01 35.13 26.44
CA SER A 726 0.45 35.35 26.46
C SER A 726 1.23 34.52 25.43
N VAL A 727 0.57 33.57 24.72
CA VAL A 727 1.20 32.72 23.75
C VAL A 727 1.15 33.37 22.37
N ILE A 728 1.95 34.41 22.24
CA ILE A 728 2.06 35.23 21.03
C ILE A 728 3.54 35.52 20.73
N SER A 729 3.86 35.76 19.45
CA SER A 729 5.19 36.15 18.99
C SER A 729 5.10 37.38 18.09
N GLN A 730 6.10 38.28 18.18
CA GLN A 730 6.19 39.50 17.39
C GLN A 730 6.71 39.18 15.96
N PHE A 731 6.42 40.04 15.00
CA PHE A 731 6.95 39.93 13.65
C PHE A 731 8.49 39.79 13.59
N ASP A 732 9.18 40.50 14.46
CA ASP A 732 10.65 40.43 14.58
C ASP A 732 11.13 38.99 14.89
N ASP A 733 10.36 38.21 15.61
CA ASP A 733 10.70 36.83 15.93
C ASP A 733 10.71 35.93 14.68
N PHE A 734 9.94 36.28 13.65
CA PHE A 734 9.87 35.54 12.37
C PHE A 734 10.83 36.09 11.31
N THR A 735 11.24 37.37 11.44
CA THR A 735 12.02 38.06 10.40
C THR A 735 13.49 38.25 10.78
N LYS A 736 13.83 38.20 12.05
CA LYS A 736 15.18 38.45 12.58
C LYS A 736 15.76 37.31 13.40
N SER A 737 14.98 36.26 13.67
CA SER A 737 15.38 35.10 14.47
C SER A 737 15.31 33.81 13.65
N ASN A 738 15.87 32.77 14.20
CA ASN A 738 15.80 31.39 13.71
C ASN A 738 15.20 30.47 14.79
N PHE A 739 15.12 29.18 14.53
CA PHE A 739 14.77 28.20 15.54
C PHE A 739 15.74 28.29 16.72
N LYS A 740 15.21 28.22 17.93
CA LYS A 740 15.99 28.26 19.17
C LYS A 740 15.82 26.96 19.91
N GLU A 741 16.88 26.23 20.08
CA GLU A 741 16.95 25.02 20.91
C GLU A 741 16.75 25.37 22.39
N VAL A 742 17.25 26.54 22.80
CA VAL A 742 17.09 27.11 24.14
C VAL A 742 16.63 28.57 24.01
N ILE A 743 15.57 28.93 24.71
CA ILE A 743 15.05 30.30 24.77
C ILE A 743 15.48 30.89 26.11
N ASP A 744 16.42 31.86 26.10
CA ASP A 744 16.90 32.56 27.30
C ASP A 744 15.88 33.58 27.76
N ASP A 745 15.79 33.76 29.05
CA ASP A 745 14.90 34.78 29.66
C ASP A 745 15.51 36.18 29.53
N LYS A 746 14.63 37.19 29.32
CA LYS A 746 15.02 38.60 29.19
C LYS A 746 15.30 39.25 30.56
N VAL A 747 16.33 38.79 31.27
CA VAL A 747 16.68 39.31 32.59
C VAL A 747 17.58 40.56 32.46
N LYS A 748 17.13 41.69 33.02
CA LYS A 748 17.88 42.96 32.98
C LYS A 748 19.19 42.94 33.79
N SER A 749 19.33 42.07 34.78
CA SER A 749 20.53 42.04 35.65
C SER A 749 20.88 40.59 36.00
N LYS A 750 21.85 40.03 35.28
CA LYS A 750 22.31 38.64 35.48
C LYS A 750 22.92 38.39 36.86
N ASN A 751 23.51 39.40 37.47
CA ASN A 751 24.18 39.32 38.81
C ASN A 751 23.20 39.13 39.99
N LYS A 752 21.87 39.24 39.75
CA LYS A 752 20.83 39.07 40.79
C LYS A 752 20.11 37.74 40.71
N ILE A 753 20.48 36.90 39.76
CA ILE A 753 19.85 35.57 39.57
C ILE A 753 20.28 34.67 40.73
N LYS A 754 19.30 34.17 41.49
CA LYS A 754 19.54 33.20 42.57
C LYS A 754 19.16 31.77 42.18
N LYS A 755 18.31 31.61 41.19
CA LYS A 755 17.81 30.29 40.72
C LYS A 755 17.54 30.32 39.23
N ILE A 756 17.93 29.27 38.55
CA ILE A 756 17.57 29.03 37.15
C ILE A 756 16.59 27.85 37.12
N ILE A 757 15.48 28.03 36.40
CA ILE A 757 14.49 26.97 36.17
C ILE A 757 14.53 26.61 34.68
N LEU A 758 14.81 25.35 34.36
CA LEU A 758 14.71 24.82 33.01
C LEU A 758 13.32 24.23 32.86
N CYS A 759 12.57 24.68 31.86
CA CYS A 759 11.23 24.20 31.58
C CYS A 759 10.94 24.21 30.07
N THR A 760 9.85 23.59 29.66
CA THR A 760 9.44 23.54 28.25
C THR A 760 7.93 23.58 28.11
N GLY A 761 7.44 24.10 26.98
CA GLY A 761 6.03 24.16 26.66
C GLY A 761 5.17 24.97 27.64
N LYS A 762 4.03 24.39 28.03
CA LYS A 762 3.02 25.08 28.89
C LYS A 762 3.58 25.54 30.23
N PHE A 763 4.47 24.76 30.84
CA PHE A 763 4.97 25.05 32.18
C PHE A 763 5.68 26.41 32.27
N TYR A 764 6.27 26.89 31.17
CA TYR A 764 6.81 28.26 31.11
C TYR A 764 5.75 29.31 31.43
N TYR A 765 4.57 29.17 30.84
CA TYR A 765 3.46 30.14 31.05
C TYR A 765 2.78 30.01 32.40
N ASP A 766 2.94 28.91 33.10
CA ASP A 766 2.50 28.72 34.47
C ASP A 766 3.46 29.42 35.48
N LEU A 767 4.70 29.73 35.05
CA LEU A 767 5.74 30.37 35.87
C LEU A 767 5.79 31.88 35.74
N ILE A 768 5.33 32.46 34.63
CA ILE A 768 5.35 33.88 34.34
C ILE A 768 3.95 34.49 34.54
#